data_ff64ca91adfb5c8c5e1da8349c5e46b1
#
_entry.id   ff64ca91adfb5c8c5e1da8349c5e46b1
#
_cell.length_a   1.000
_cell.length_b   1.000
_cell.length_c   1.000
_cell.angle_alpha   90.00
_cell.angle_beta   90.00
_cell.angle_gamma   90.00
#
_symmetry.space_group_name_H-M   'P 1'
#
loop_
_entity.id
_entity.type
_entity.pdbx_description
1 polymer ?
#
loop_
_entity_poly.entity_id
_entity_poly.type
_entity_poly.pdbx_seq_one_letter_code
_entity_poly.pdbx_strand_id
1 'polypeptide(L)'
;MSFGYSHSFRGKVQKCTPQLFYQALDNKNTALICAEIEDALEKVKRGEMSREDFEEYKSERKKQLPILTPHATFRFGQRKNDTASPSGLSMYDIDHIPDPTGYFQTMIAGRVGELGIVLAHVTPSTEGLRLLFIMPEGMNLATAQKWMSNQLDDENYDGSVKDLARASFLVPRDYLLYIDEEELFKDREYKMVEDAEIVEEVNITRKEEGRRSKENTPEIQTPVFPGQFKGVPYSSIISEYWNRTGGEPIRGERNKRLHQLAANLRAICENSENWLLEVMPTFGLSNQEMRTIIHSACKEPTKGSRMMDQIVSSLRGEDFSEDIDEEDEKVQSSKFQVQSNKLPIGLKESLVGVPPNMHLPVLCSVLPIAGAYADQVEVEYCDGNTQHLGIMSIILGEQASGKSVCKHVVDVWKRQFKEEDKLARKREEEWKERKKARKANEKAPDDPHVLIRMMPVTVSCSTLLKRFKNANGHTLYSFGEELDTLRKTNGAGSWSSKYDIYRLSFDRGEWGQDYNSDQAESGVVEVAYNWTILGTYGAMKKCFKADNIENGLSSRILVAEMPDNSFSKMPKFKKRSKDDEAKIQEAVTKLRSYSGLVDTPRLRKAIEEWVEEKRVEAAKNIDHVMDTYRKRAAVIGFRAGVIFYLLTGKESKDAVDFALLIADYCLEQQIKTFGETLLNQCVDCQHEYKRLGKNNSVFEQLPPTFTIEDLKALRQDNCSISAIRMIVYRWKRDGWITKVGKLKWGKITNNK
;
A
#
# COMPACT_ATOMS: atom_id res chain seq x y z
N MET A 1 4.39 -15.69 38.25
CA MET A 1 3.14 -15.38 37.53
C MET A 1 2.77 -16.62 36.72
N SER A 2 1.50 -16.86 36.46
CA SER A 2 1.02 -18.05 35.74
C SER A 2 0.40 -17.61 34.39
N PHE A 3 -0.03 -18.52 33.59
CA PHE A 3 -0.72 -18.29 32.34
C PHE A 3 -2.23 -18.37 32.46
N GLY A 4 -2.96 -17.93 31.44
CA GLY A 4 -4.42 -17.85 31.47
C GLY A 4 -5.13 -18.97 30.73
N TYR A 5 -6.42 -19.17 31.09
CA TYR A 5 -7.37 -20.11 30.49
C TYR A 5 -8.71 -19.44 30.24
N SER A 6 -9.39 -19.79 29.16
CA SER A 6 -10.79 -19.44 28.91
C SER A 6 -11.55 -20.60 28.26
N HIS A 7 -12.84 -20.75 28.62
CA HIS A 7 -13.73 -21.77 28.03
C HIS A 7 -14.02 -21.56 26.54
N SER A 8 -13.76 -20.39 26.00
CA SER A 8 -13.98 -20.09 24.59
C SER A 8 -13.05 -18.94 24.11
N PHE A 9 -12.87 -18.80 22.82
CA PHE A 9 -12.00 -17.79 22.20
C PHE A 9 -12.36 -16.33 22.60
N ARG A 10 -13.64 -16.04 22.85
CA ARG A 10 -14.14 -14.71 23.27
C ARG A 10 -14.48 -14.60 24.76
N GLY A 11 -14.27 -15.68 25.51
CA GLY A 11 -14.57 -15.73 26.94
C GLY A 11 -13.61 -14.93 27.81
N LYS A 12 -14.01 -14.69 29.07
CA LYS A 12 -13.10 -14.09 30.05
C LYS A 12 -11.96 -15.07 30.37
N VAL A 13 -10.75 -14.54 30.44
CA VAL A 13 -9.53 -15.29 30.79
C VAL A 13 -9.39 -15.29 32.33
N GLN A 14 -9.17 -16.46 32.93
CA GLN A 14 -8.83 -16.64 34.32
C GLN A 14 -7.49 -17.36 34.46
N LYS A 15 -6.88 -17.35 35.62
CA LYS A 15 -5.65 -18.11 35.89
C LYS A 15 -5.89 -19.58 35.56
N CYS A 16 -5.03 -20.20 34.78
CA CYS A 16 -5.08 -21.63 34.50
C CYS A 16 -4.60 -22.41 35.71
N THR A 17 -5.42 -23.37 36.16
CA THR A 17 -5.07 -24.34 37.21
C THR A 17 -4.98 -25.74 36.61
N PRO A 18 -4.23 -26.69 37.22
CA PRO A 18 -4.20 -28.09 36.75
C PRO A 18 -5.58 -28.65 36.55
N GLN A 19 -6.50 -28.41 37.49
CA GLN A 19 -7.87 -28.91 37.41
C GLN A 19 -8.62 -28.38 36.18
N LEU A 20 -8.55 -27.07 35.88
CA LEU A 20 -9.20 -26.48 34.72
C LEU A 20 -8.58 -26.95 33.40
N PHE A 21 -7.26 -27.13 33.39
CA PHE A 21 -6.53 -27.65 32.26
C PHE A 21 -6.99 -29.06 31.88
N TYR A 22 -6.96 -29.99 32.84
CA TYR A 22 -7.37 -31.36 32.58
C TYR A 22 -8.86 -31.51 32.31
N GLN A 23 -9.71 -30.74 32.97
CA GLN A 23 -11.14 -30.70 32.63
C GLN A 23 -11.39 -30.29 31.19
N ALA A 24 -10.59 -29.39 30.66
CA ALA A 24 -10.71 -28.94 29.26
C ALA A 24 -10.19 -30.01 28.28
N LEU A 25 -9.09 -30.70 28.59
CA LEU A 25 -8.56 -31.82 27.79
C LEU A 25 -9.53 -33.01 27.74
N ASP A 26 -10.17 -33.32 28.88
CA ASP A 26 -11.11 -34.46 29.01
C ASP A 26 -12.54 -34.09 28.58
N ASN A 27 -12.73 -32.86 28.06
CA ASN A 27 -14.05 -32.41 27.65
C ASN A 27 -14.45 -33.06 26.31
N LYS A 28 -15.59 -33.80 26.34
CA LYS A 28 -16.13 -34.47 25.15
C LYS A 28 -16.37 -33.56 23.97
N ASN A 29 -16.73 -32.29 24.20
CA ASN A 29 -16.93 -31.32 23.14
C ASN A 29 -15.61 -30.91 22.49
N THR A 30 -14.51 -30.77 23.25
CA THR A 30 -13.17 -30.54 22.71
C THR A 30 -12.73 -31.69 21.79
N ALA A 31 -12.94 -32.93 22.23
CA ALA A 31 -12.64 -34.13 21.43
C ALA A 31 -13.49 -34.18 20.15
N LEU A 32 -14.80 -33.89 20.26
CA LEU A 32 -15.70 -33.87 19.11
C LEU A 32 -15.28 -32.84 18.05
N ILE A 33 -14.96 -31.61 18.45
CA ILE A 33 -14.56 -30.56 17.55
C ILE A 33 -13.24 -30.90 16.82
N CYS A 34 -12.27 -31.48 17.54
CA CYS A 34 -11.02 -31.91 16.92
C CYS A 34 -11.23 -33.06 15.94
N ALA A 35 -12.05 -34.04 16.28
CA ALA A 35 -12.41 -35.15 15.40
C ALA A 35 -13.14 -34.68 14.13
N GLU A 36 -14.02 -33.68 14.24
CA GLU A 36 -14.71 -33.09 13.08
C GLU A 36 -13.74 -32.33 12.17
N ILE A 37 -12.73 -31.67 12.73
CA ILE A 37 -11.68 -30.99 11.94
C ILE A 37 -10.80 -32.03 11.21
N GLU A 38 -10.48 -33.13 11.89
CA GLU A 38 -9.71 -34.24 11.32
C GLU A 38 -10.47 -34.93 10.18
N ASP A 39 -11.77 -35.24 10.37
CA ASP A 39 -12.65 -35.82 9.34
C ASP A 39 -12.74 -34.88 8.11
N ALA A 40 -12.84 -33.57 8.34
CA ALA A 40 -12.84 -32.58 7.26
C ALA A 40 -11.50 -32.57 6.50
N LEU A 41 -10.37 -32.74 7.19
CA LEU A 41 -9.06 -32.86 6.54
C LEU A 41 -8.95 -34.15 5.70
N GLU A 42 -9.47 -35.27 6.22
CA GLU A 42 -9.52 -36.53 5.46
C GLU A 42 -10.41 -36.41 4.20
N LYS A 43 -11.49 -35.62 4.25
CA LYS A 43 -12.30 -35.29 3.07
C LYS A 43 -11.49 -34.50 2.05
N VAL A 44 -10.62 -33.57 2.47
CA VAL A 44 -9.70 -32.87 1.57
C VAL A 44 -8.73 -33.86 0.91
N LYS A 45 -8.13 -34.78 1.67
CA LYS A 45 -7.20 -35.78 1.13
C LYS A 45 -7.89 -36.71 0.10
N ARG A 46 -9.18 -37.00 0.30
CA ARG A 46 -10.00 -37.80 -0.63
C ARG A 46 -10.56 -36.99 -1.80
N GLY A 47 -10.37 -35.66 -1.83
CA GLY A 47 -10.88 -34.78 -2.87
C GLY A 47 -12.38 -34.47 -2.77
N GLU A 48 -13.00 -34.78 -1.63
CA GLU A 48 -14.42 -34.54 -1.34
C GLU A 48 -14.69 -33.11 -0.82
N MET A 49 -13.65 -32.42 -0.34
CA MET A 49 -13.70 -31.05 0.13
C MET A 49 -12.51 -30.25 -0.46
N SER A 50 -12.72 -28.96 -0.79
CA SER A 50 -11.60 -28.11 -1.19
C SER A 50 -10.73 -27.72 0.02
N ARG A 51 -9.45 -27.37 -0.21
CA ARG A 51 -8.58 -26.89 0.87
C ARG A 51 -9.08 -25.57 1.44
N GLU A 52 -9.69 -24.73 0.62
CA GLU A 52 -10.25 -23.42 1.02
C GLU A 52 -11.46 -23.58 1.94
N ASP A 53 -12.41 -24.45 1.57
CA ASP A 53 -13.56 -24.77 2.42
C ASP A 53 -13.12 -25.39 3.78
N PHE A 54 -12.06 -26.19 3.74
CA PHE A 54 -11.47 -26.74 4.96
C PHE A 54 -10.87 -25.66 5.87
N GLU A 55 -10.12 -24.70 5.32
CA GLU A 55 -9.52 -23.63 6.11
C GLU A 55 -10.59 -22.74 6.77
N GLU A 56 -11.68 -22.44 6.05
CA GLU A 56 -12.82 -21.71 6.61
C GLU A 56 -13.52 -22.54 7.71
N TYR A 57 -13.86 -23.78 7.42
CA TYR A 57 -14.48 -24.70 8.39
C TYR A 57 -13.61 -24.84 9.64
N LYS A 58 -12.32 -25.13 9.48
CA LYS A 58 -11.33 -25.24 10.55
C LYS A 58 -11.26 -23.96 11.40
N SER A 59 -11.23 -22.80 10.77
CA SER A 59 -11.17 -21.51 11.46
C SER A 59 -12.41 -21.28 12.34
N GLU A 60 -13.60 -21.62 11.85
CA GLU A 60 -14.84 -21.47 12.61
C GLU A 60 -14.95 -22.48 13.75
N ARG A 61 -14.57 -23.73 13.52
CA ARG A 61 -14.61 -24.77 14.55
C ARG A 61 -13.58 -24.52 15.66
N LYS A 62 -12.36 -24.10 15.33
CA LYS A 62 -11.34 -23.74 16.32
C LYS A 62 -11.81 -22.66 17.30
N LYS A 63 -12.61 -21.67 16.87
CA LYS A 63 -13.15 -20.62 17.77
C LYS A 63 -14.06 -21.13 18.87
N GLN A 64 -14.56 -22.34 18.75
CA GLN A 64 -15.42 -23.01 19.75
C GLN A 64 -14.61 -23.79 20.80
N LEU A 65 -13.31 -24.00 20.57
CA LEU A 65 -12.41 -24.66 21.50
C LEU A 65 -12.08 -23.78 22.70
N PRO A 66 -11.83 -24.36 23.89
CA PRO A 66 -11.19 -23.64 24.98
C PRO A 66 -9.79 -23.17 24.58
N ILE A 67 -9.33 -22.14 25.25
CA ILE A 67 -8.00 -21.54 24.93
C ILE A 67 -7.15 -21.42 26.19
N LEU A 68 -5.84 -21.53 25.97
CA LEU A 68 -4.79 -21.00 26.85
C LEU A 68 -4.30 -19.65 26.35
N THR A 69 -3.80 -18.84 27.26
CA THR A 69 -3.00 -17.65 26.94
C THR A 69 -1.62 -17.84 27.57
N PRO A 70 -0.72 -18.57 26.87
CA PRO A 70 0.56 -19.00 27.47
C PRO A 70 1.44 -17.83 27.89
N HIS A 71 1.41 -16.73 27.14
CA HIS A 71 2.30 -15.60 27.34
C HIS A 71 1.93 -14.72 28.55
N ALA A 72 0.64 -14.73 28.98
CA ALA A 72 0.18 -13.83 30.05
C ALA A 72 -1.11 -14.24 30.72
N THR A 73 -1.36 -13.65 31.90
CA THR A 73 -2.68 -13.48 32.52
C THR A 73 -3.15 -12.05 32.32
N PHE A 74 -4.44 -11.76 32.56
CA PHE A 74 -5.02 -10.45 32.24
C PHE A 74 -5.83 -9.89 33.41
N ARG A 75 -5.63 -8.60 33.71
CA ARG A 75 -6.47 -7.90 34.69
C ARG A 75 -7.94 -7.90 34.22
N PHE A 76 -8.84 -8.16 35.13
CA PHE A 76 -10.30 -8.26 34.88
C PHE A 76 -10.70 -9.32 33.84
N GLY A 77 -9.79 -10.23 33.46
CA GLY A 77 -10.04 -11.30 32.50
C GLY A 77 -10.21 -10.81 31.04
N GLN A 78 -9.84 -9.59 30.73
CA GLN A 78 -9.90 -9.04 29.36
C GLN A 78 -8.59 -9.29 28.64
N ARG A 79 -8.62 -10.09 27.58
CA ARG A 79 -7.46 -10.44 26.76
C ARG A 79 -7.01 -9.26 25.87
N LYS A 80 -6.20 -8.38 26.46
CA LYS A 80 -5.61 -7.20 25.81
C LYS A 80 -4.18 -7.00 26.31
N ASN A 81 -3.30 -6.52 25.43
CA ASN A 81 -1.88 -6.31 25.77
C ASN A 81 -1.66 -5.31 26.90
N ASP A 82 -2.47 -4.27 26.97
CA ASP A 82 -2.42 -3.23 28.02
C ASP A 82 -2.82 -3.73 29.43
N THR A 83 -3.51 -4.88 29.51
CA THR A 83 -3.94 -5.52 30.76
C THR A 83 -3.17 -6.80 31.08
N ALA A 84 -2.18 -7.14 30.23
CA ALA A 84 -1.42 -8.38 30.35
C ALA A 84 -0.39 -8.33 31.47
N SER A 85 -0.26 -9.45 32.19
CA SER A 85 0.84 -9.71 33.13
C SER A 85 1.61 -10.93 32.61
N PRO A 86 2.85 -10.76 32.12
CA PRO A 86 3.63 -11.81 31.47
C PRO A 86 3.85 -13.04 32.36
N SER A 87 3.84 -14.23 31.75
CA SER A 87 4.00 -15.51 32.44
C SER A 87 5.44 -16.04 32.49
N GLY A 88 6.31 -15.57 31.59
CA GLY A 88 7.62 -16.17 31.33
C GLY A 88 7.59 -17.38 30.40
N LEU A 89 6.42 -17.75 29.88
CA LEU A 89 6.27 -18.78 28.85
C LEU A 89 6.09 -18.15 27.47
N SER A 90 6.58 -18.85 26.45
CA SER A 90 6.28 -18.59 25.05
C SER A 90 5.72 -19.83 24.38
N MET A 91 4.98 -19.65 23.28
CA MET A 91 4.53 -20.78 22.46
C MET A 91 5.18 -20.70 21.09
N TYR A 92 5.49 -21.84 20.51
CA TYR A 92 6.07 -21.99 19.19
C TYR A 92 5.24 -22.93 18.34
N ASP A 93 4.91 -22.52 17.11
CA ASP A 93 4.13 -23.31 16.17
C ASP A 93 5.01 -23.81 15.03
N ILE A 94 4.92 -25.10 14.74
CA ILE A 94 5.53 -25.71 13.56
C ILE A 94 4.38 -26.22 12.70
N ASP A 95 4.11 -25.56 11.60
CA ASP A 95 2.97 -25.82 10.71
C ASP A 95 3.37 -26.72 9.52
N HIS A 96 2.38 -27.34 8.89
CA HIS A 96 2.53 -28.15 7.67
C HIS A 96 3.41 -29.40 7.82
N ILE A 97 3.36 -30.03 8.97
CA ILE A 97 4.05 -31.31 9.23
C ILE A 97 3.12 -32.48 8.90
N PRO A 98 3.49 -33.41 8.00
CA PRO A 98 2.66 -34.58 7.67
C PRO A 98 2.45 -35.54 8.84
N ASP A 99 3.45 -35.70 9.71
CA ASP A 99 3.42 -36.51 10.93
C ASP A 99 3.99 -35.71 12.11
N PRO A 100 3.18 -34.91 12.83
CA PRO A 100 3.64 -34.14 13.99
C PRO A 100 4.16 -34.99 15.14
N THR A 101 3.57 -36.19 15.34
CA THR A 101 3.97 -37.10 16.41
C THR A 101 5.36 -37.71 16.15
N GLY A 102 5.59 -38.20 14.94
CA GLY A 102 6.89 -38.72 14.54
C GLY A 102 7.97 -37.63 14.53
N TYR A 103 7.61 -36.42 14.09
CA TYR A 103 8.53 -35.27 14.14
C TYR A 103 8.92 -34.93 15.58
N PHE A 104 7.96 -34.87 16.52
CA PHE A 104 8.25 -34.62 17.92
C PHE A 104 9.17 -35.70 18.50
N GLN A 105 8.90 -36.97 18.26
CA GLN A 105 9.69 -38.08 18.78
C GLN A 105 11.14 -38.08 18.27
N THR A 106 11.35 -37.74 16.98
CA THR A 106 12.67 -37.80 16.38
C THR A 106 13.51 -36.55 16.61
N MET A 107 12.90 -35.37 16.60
CA MET A 107 13.61 -34.10 16.59
C MET A 107 13.61 -33.38 17.94
N ILE A 108 12.60 -33.60 18.79
CA ILE A 108 12.33 -32.76 19.97
C ILE A 108 12.39 -33.55 21.27
N ALA A 109 11.83 -34.76 21.33
CA ALA A 109 11.65 -35.53 22.59
C ALA A 109 12.93 -35.72 23.40
N GLY A 110 14.07 -35.91 22.71
CA GLY A 110 15.40 -36.05 23.36
C GLY A 110 15.98 -34.71 23.87
N ARG A 111 15.37 -33.57 23.56
CA ARG A 111 15.88 -32.23 23.85
C ARG A 111 14.91 -31.35 24.64
N VAL A 112 13.80 -31.92 25.14
CA VAL A 112 12.75 -31.15 25.84
C VAL A 112 13.29 -30.31 27.01
N GLY A 113 14.24 -30.87 27.79
CA GLY A 113 14.89 -30.15 28.89
C GLY A 113 15.84 -29.06 28.41
N GLU A 114 16.64 -29.30 27.35
CA GLU A 114 17.52 -28.31 26.73
C GLU A 114 16.74 -27.13 26.16
N LEU A 115 15.61 -27.41 25.51
CA LEU A 115 14.75 -26.41 24.88
C LEU A 115 13.76 -25.75 25.85
N GLY A 116 13.75 -26.17 27.12
CA GLY A 116 12.84 -25.64 28.14
C GLY A 116 11.37 -25.93 27.84
N ILE A 117 11.05 -26.97 27.06
CA ILE A 117 9.67 -27.29 26.68
C ILE A 117 8.92 -27.85 27.88
N VAL A 118 7.75 -27.28 28.18
CA VAL A 118 6.86 -27.68 29.31
C VAL A 118 5.57 -28.29 28.83
N LEU A 119 5.19 -28.08 27.56
CA LEU A 119 4.02 -28.71 26.94
C LEU A 119 4.25 -28.85 25.46
N ALA A 120 3.94 -30.01 24.89
CA ALA A 120 3.91 -30.22 23.45
C ALA A 120 2.63 -30.98 23.07
N HIS A 121 1.97 -30.53 22.00
CA HIS A 121 0.77 -31.20 21.50
C HIS A 121 0.60 -31.01 19.99
N VAL A 122 -0.08 -31.95 19.36
CA VAL A 122 -0.54 -31.83 17.98
C VAL A 122 -1.59 -30.73 17.91
N THR A 123 -1.56 -29.92 16.85
CA THR A 123 -2.57 -28.87 16.65
C THR A 123 -3.94 -29.45 16.29
N PRO A 124 -5.06 -28.72 16.52
CA PRO A 124 -6.40 -29.23 16.20
C PRO A 124 -6.62 -29.66 14.74
N SER A 125 -5.75 -29.26 13.83
CA SER A 125 -5.80 -29.65 12.40
C SER A 125 -4.98 -30.89 12.09
N THR A 126 -4.32 -31.50 13.05
CA THR A 126 -3.41 -32.65 12.91
C THR A 126 -2.22 -32.45 11.93
N GLU A 127 -2.06 -31.27 11.35
CA GLU A 127 -1.00 -30.90 10.40
C GLU A 127 0.08 -30.00 11.02
N GLY A 128 0.14 -29.89 12.32
CA GLY A 128 1.13 -29.06 13.00
C GLY A 128 1.39 -29.47 14.44
N LEU A 129 2.47 -28.97 14.99
CA LEU A 129 2.93 -29.19 16.34
C LEU A 129 3.02 -27.85 17.07
N ARG A 130 2.53 -27.82 18.31
CA ARG A 130 2.65 -26.64 19.18
C ARG A 130 3.47 -27.00 20.41
N LEU A 131 4.46 -26.12 20.68
CA LEU A 131 5.34 -26.22 21.83
C LEU A 131 5.09 -25.03 22.75
N LEU A 132 4.95 -25.26 24.06
CA LEU A 132 5.06 -24.23 25.09
C LEU A 132 6.40 -24.42 25.80
N PHE A 133 7.15 -23.36 25.93
CA PHE A 133 8.49 -23.41 26.52
C PHE A 133 8.76 -22.22 27.46
N ILE A 134 9.66 -22.43 28.40
CA ILE A 134 10.15 -21.38 29.28
C ILE A 134 11.08 -20.49 28.47
N MET A 135 10.81 -19.19 28.44
CA MET A 135 11.69 -18.25 27.77
C MET A 135 13.05 -18.20 28.46
N PRO A 136 14.15 -18.33 27.71
CA PRO A 136 15.48 -18.13 28.29
C PRO A 136 15.62 -16.76 28.96
N GLU A 137 16.42 -16.69 30.02
CA GLU A 137 16.63 -15.47 30.78
C GLU A 137 17.15 -14.33 29.89
N GLY A 138 16.65 -13.12 30.08
CA GLY A 138 17.02 -11.97 29.28
C GLY A 138 16.36 -11.88 27.90
N MET A 139 15.46 -12.77 27.51
CA MET A 139 14.76 -12.73 26.22
C MET A 139 13.34 -12.17 26.37
N ASN A 140 12.90 -11.43 25.35
CA ASN A 140 11.48 -11.10 25.13
C ASN A 140 10.83 -12.12 24.17
N LEU A 141 9.50 -12.01 23.95
CA LEU A 141 8.78 -12.94 23.07
C LEU A 141 9.38 -13.05 21.67
N ALA A 142 9.80 -11.95 21.05
CA ALA A 142 10.33 -11.93 19.70
C ALA A 142 11.72 -12.62 19.61
N THR A 143 12.58 -12.39 20.61
CA THR A 143 13.90 -13.02 20.68
C THR A 143 13.81 -14.49 21.05
N ALA A 144 12.85 -14.88 21.91
CA ALA A 144 12.59 -16.27 22.27
C ALA A 144 12.05 -17.10 21.07
N GLN A 145 11.19 -16.51 20.21
CA GLN A 145 10.75 -17.13 18.97
C GLN A 145 11.94 -17.41 18.03
N LYS A 146 12.77 -16.42 17.83
CA LYS A 146 13.96 -16.55 16.97
C LYS A 146 14.97 -17.55 17.55
N TRP A 147 15.13 -17.57 18.86
CA TRP A 147 15.98 -18.55 19.54
C TRP A 147 15.48 -19.97 19.29
N MET A 148 14.18 -20.24 19.48
CA MET A 148 13.59 -21.55 19.24
C MET A 148 13.69 -21.98 17.77
N SER A 149 13.41 -21.07 16.83
CA SER A 149 13.60 -21.30 15.39
C SER A 149 15.05 -21.76 15.06
N ASN A 150 16.04 -21.08 15.63
CA ASN A 150 17.44 -21.45 15.44
C ASN A 150 17.80 -22.82 16.09
N GLN A 151 17.14 -23.19 17.19
CA GLN A 151 17.37 -24.48 17.85
C GLN A 151 16.75 -25.66 17.06
N LEU A 152 15.71 -25.39 16.29
CA LEU A 152 14.97 -26.38 15.51
C LEU A 152 15.32 -26.34 14.00
N ASP A 153 16.24 -25.44 13.56
CA ASP A 153 16.57 -25.18 12.17
C ASP A 153 15.31 -24.90 11.30
N ASP A 154 14.31 -24.21 11.91
CA ASP A 154 13.06 -23.85 11.24
C ASP A 154 13.15 -22.48 10.61
N GLU A 155 13.43 -22.42 9.31
CA GLU A 155 13.51 -21.18 8.54
C GLU A 155 12.14 -20.51 8.29
N ASN A 156 11.03 -21.23 8.48
CA ASN A 156 9.68 -20.80 8.13
C ASN A 156 8.82 -20.41 9.35
N TYR A 157 9.43 -20.17 10.52
CA TYR A 157 8.69 -19.86 11.73
C TYR A 157 7.81 -18.61 11.64
N ASP A 158 6.66 -18.63 12.31
CA ASP A 158 5.77 -17.47 12.39
C ASP A 158 6.32 -16.36 13.28
N GLY A 159 7.09 -15.45 12.70
CA GLY A 159 7.63 -14.26 13.37
C GLY A 159 6.57 -13.25 13.88
N SER A 160 5.27 -13.50 13.67
CA SER A 160 4.18 -12.65 14.16
C SER A 160 3.82 -12.91 15.63
N VAL A 161 4.38 -13.95 16.26
CA VAL A 161 4.11 -14.32 17.67
C VAL A 161 4.84 -13.38 18.63
N LYS A 162 4.40 -12.11 18.70
CA LYS A 162 4.94 -11.05 19.59
C LYS A 162 3.91 -10.50 20.56
N ASP A 163 2.70 -11.05 20.52
CA ASP A 163 1.53 -10.54 21.23
C ASP A 163 1.31 -11.30 22.55
N LEU A 164 1.31 -10.58 23.65
CA LEU A 164 0.99 -11.14 24.97
C LEU A 164 -0.43 -11.70 25.04
N ALA A 165 -1.36 -11.17 24.25
CA ALA A 165 -2.73 -11.60 24.19
C ALA A 165 -2.96 -12.81 23.25
N ARG A 166 -1.90 -13.44 22.71
CA ARG A 166 -2.01 -14.59 21.81
C ARG A 166 -2.69 -15.79 22.50
N ALA A 167 -3.60 -16.44 21.79
CA ALA A 167 -4.32 -17.60 22.28
C ALA A 167 -3.80 -18.90 21.66
N SER A 168 -3.68 -19.94 22.46
CA SER A 168 -3.44 -21.33 22.07
C SER A 168 -4.71 -22.14 22.26
N PHE A 169 -5.23 -22.77 21.20
CA PHE A 169 -6.38 -23.63 21.29
C PHE A 169 -6.02 -24.92 22.02
N LEU A 170 -6.84 -25.35 23.01
CA LEU A 170 -6.69 -26.61 23.70
C LEU A 170 -7.19 -27.76 22.82
N VAL A 171 -6.59 -28.91 23.01
CA VAL A 171 -6.83 -30.14 22.27
C VAL A 171 -7.24 -31.26 23.26
N PRO A 172 -7.81 -32.36 22.79
CA PRO A 172 -8.08 -33.50 23.68
C PRO A 172 -6.78 -34.17 24.16
N ARG A 173 -6.87 -34.93 25.23
CA ARG A 173 -5.73 -35.57 25.89
C ARG A 173 -4.88 -36.41 24.93
N ASP A 174 -5.48 -37.08 23.98
CA ASP A 174 -4.80 -37.95 23.00
C ASP A 174 -3.89 -37.21 22.06
N TYR A 175 -4.01 -35.88 21.95
CA TYR A 175 -3.15 -35.01 21.15
C TYR A 175 -1.93 -34.53 21.94
N LEU A 176 -1.85 -34.79 23.28
CA LEU A 176 -0.67 -34.43 24.06
C LEU A 176 0.50 -35.36 23.73
N LEU A 177 1.66 -34.78 23.51
CA LEU A 177 2.90 -35.53 23.27
C LEU A 177 3.87 -35.42 24.44
N TYR A 178 3.85 -34.31 25.16
CA TYR A 178 4.68 -34.08 26.35
C TYR A 178 4.03 -33.07 27.30
N ILE A 179 4.22 -33.25 28.58
CA ILE A 179 3.88 -32.27 29.62
C ILE A 179 4.82 -32.43 30.83
N ASP A 180 5.34 -31.31 31.29
CA ASP A 180 6.00 -31.13 32.57
C ASP A 180 5.09 -30.31 33.47
N GLU A 181 4.31 -30.99 34.31
CA GLU A 181 3.29 -30.35 35.18
C GLU A 181 3.91 -29.41 36.21
N GLU A 182 5.05 -29.79 36.80
CA GLU A 182 5.71 -28.97 37.81
C GLU A 182 6.16 -27.66 37.24
N GLU A 183 6.82 -27.68 36.10
CA GLU A 183 7.28 -26.46 35.44
C GLU A 183 6.16 -25.71 34.72
N LEU A 184 5.15 -26.37 34.13
CA LEU A 184 4.04 -25.71 33.47
C LEU A 184 3.22 -24.83 34.40
N PHE A 185 2.87 -25.32 35.61
CA PHE A 185 2.02 -24.62 36.57
C PHE A 185 2.78 -23.82 37.62
N LYS A 186 4.09 -23.79 37.58
CA LYS A 186 4.94 -23.02 38.46
C LYS A 186 4.71 -21.52 38.33
N ASP A 187 4.54 -20.83 39.46
CA ASP A 187 4.49 -19.35 39.44
C ASP A 187 5.91 -18.79 39.24
N ARG A 188 6.16 -18.13 38.10
CA ARG A 188 7.44 -17.51 37.77
C ARG A 188 7.38 -16.00 37.98
N GLU A 189 8.46 -15.43 38.49
CA GLU A 189 8.70 -13.99 38.39
C GLU A 189 9.39 -13.73 37.07
N TYR A 190 8.71 -13.04 36.15
CA TYR A 190 9.25 -12.63 34.87
C TYR A 190 9.18 -11.09 34.76
N LYS A 191 10.34 -10.47 34.58
CA LYS A 191 10.42 -9.04 34.26
C LYS A 191 10.54 -8.91 32.75
N MET A 192 9.65 -8.13 32.13
CA MET A 192 9.81 -7.80 30.71
C MET A 192 11.11 -7.06 30.53
N VAL A 193 11.95 -7.56 29.66
CA VAL A 193 13.18 -6.88 29.21
C VAL A 193 12.78 -6.01 28.05
N GLU A 194 12.96 -4.70 28.17
CA GLU A 194 12.84 -3.77 27.04
C GLU A 194 13.98 -4.03 26.06
N ASP A 195 13.76 -3.78 24.76
CA ASP A 195 14.63 -4.20 23.63
C ASP A 195 16.12 -3.74 23.72
N ALA A 196 16.53 -3.03 24.76
CA ALA A 196 17.83 -2.40 24.89
C ALA A 196 18.92 -3.21 25.64
N GLU A 197 18.56 -4.26 26.40
CA GLU A 197 19.53 -4.91 27.33
C GLU A 197 20.13 -6.26 26.87
N ILE A 198 19.81 -6.77 25.69
CA ILE A 198 19.97 -8.21 25.34
C ILE A 198 21.34 -8.61 24.72
N VAL A 199 22.35 -7.75 24.61
CA VAL A 199 23.48 -8.02 23.68
C VAL A 199 24.78 -8.56 24.31
N GLU A 200 25.00 -8.55 25.60
CA GLU A 200 26.36 -8.83 26.12
C GLU A 200 26.66 -10.24 26.68
N GLU A 201 25.68 -11.04 27.13
CA GLU A 201 26.01 -12.29 27.88
C GLU A 201 26.04 -13.59 27.06
N VAL A 202 25.45 -13.66 25.88
CA VAL A 202 25.34 -14.93 25.13
C VAL A 202 26.63 -15.31 24.38
N ASN A 203 27.60 -14.43 24.28
CA ASN A 203 28.83 -14.66 23.49
C ASN A 203 30.01 -15.29 24.24
N ILE A 204 29.92 -15.56 25.54
CA ILE A 204 31.08 -16.01 26.33
C ILE A 204 31.20 -17.57 26.36
N THR A 205 30.11 -18.31 26.18
CA THR A 205 30.12 -19.79 26.31
C THR A 205 30.53 -20.57 25.05
N ARG A 206 30.75 -19.93 23.92
CA ARG A 206 31.09 -20.62 22.64
C ARG A 206 32.56 -20.63 22.24
N LYS A 207 33.47 -20.23 23.10
CA LYS A 207 34.93 -20.17 22.73
C LYS A 207 35.79 -21.37 23.13
N GLU A 208 35.28 -22.40 23.81
CA GLU A 208 36.15 -23.48 24.30
C GLU A 208 35.94 -24.87 23.69
N GLU A 209 34.95 -25.14 22.87
CA GLU A 209 34.76 -26.47 22.27
C GLU A 209 34.77 -26.48 20.73
N GLY A 210 35.85 -26.10 20.12
CA GLY A 210 35.94 -26.05 18.66
C GLY A 210 37.35 -26.30 18.10
N ARG A 211 38.13 -27.22 18.70
CA ARG A 211 39.38 -27.68 18.08
C ARG A 211 39.32 -29.20 17.93
N ARG A 212 38.85 -29.67 16.78
CA ARG A 212 39.27 -30.90 16.06
C ARG A 212 38.33 -31.24 14.93
N SER A 213 38.83 -31.09 13.76
CA SER A 213 38.93 -31.95 12.57
C SER A 213 38.69 -31.15 11.30
N LYS A 214 39.82 -30.94 10.62
CA LYS A 214 39.86 -30.60 9.18
C LYS A 214 39.81 -31.90 8.42
N GLU A 215 38.93 -32.00 7.44
CA GLU A 215 39.21 -32.66 6.16
C GLU A 215 38.17 -32.33 5.10
N ASN A 216 38.66 -31.67 4.07
CA ASN A 216 38.28 -31.67 2.66
C ASN A 216 36.78 -31.58 2.26
N THR A 217 36.35 -30.38 1.86
CA THR A 217 35.34 -30.18 0.81
C THR A 217 35.81 -29.06 -0.14
N PRO A 218 35.51 -29.09 -1.45
CA PRO A 218 36.13 -28.23 -2.45
C PRO A 218 35.73 -26.76 -2.32
N GLU A 219 36.71 -25.87 -2.50
CA GLU A 219 36.58 -24.44 -2.53
C GLU A 219 35.58 -23.98 -3.61
N ILE A 220 34.45 -23.45 -3.19
CA ILE A 220 33.62 -22.56 -4.01
C ILE A 220 34.32 -21.21 -4.00
N GLN A 221 34.85 -20.79 -5.14
CA GLN A 221 35.43 -19.46 -5.33
C GLN A 221 34.39 -18.41 -5.04
N THR A 222 34.52 -17.71 -3.91
CA THR A 222 33.76 -16.50 -3.62
C THR A 222 34.14 -15.41 -4.62
N PRO A 223 33.18 -14.72 -5.26
CA PRO A 223 33.51 -13.62 -6.16
C PRO A 223 34.26 -12.53 -5.38
N VAL A 224 35.46 -12.19 -5.82
CA VAL A 224 36.28 -11.10 -5.26
C VAL A 224 35.72 -9.79 -5.86
N PHE A 225 35.08 -8.98 -5.06
CA PHE A 225 34.57 -7.66 -5.50
C PHE A 225 35.72 -6.61 -5.51
N PRO A 226 35.64 -5.59 -6.40
CA PRO A 226 36.63 -4.51 -6.43
C PRO A 226 36.64 -3.74 -5.12
N GLY A 227 37.81 -3.58 -4.49
CA GLY A 227 37.97 -2.78 -3.26
C GLY A 227 37.93 -1.25 -3.47
N GLN A 228 37.77 -0.80 -4.71
CA GLN A 228 37.81 0.62 -5.12
C GLN A 228 36.76 0.89 -6.20
N PHE A 229 36.20 2.10 -6.17
CA PHE A 229 35.34 2.61 -7.23
C PHE A 229 36.00 3.81 -7.92
N LYS A 230 36.18 3.73 -9.24
CA LYS A 230 36.89 4.77 -10.04
C LYS A 230 38.25 5.18 -9.44
N GLY A 231 38.99 4.23 -8.86
CA GLY A 231 40.30 4.48 -8.26
C GLY A 231 40.27 5.00 -6.81
N VAL A 232 39.09 5.16 -6.21
CA VAL A 232 38.94 5.59 -4.82
C VAL A 232 38.52 4.42 -3.94
N PRO A 233 39.25 4.11 -2.84
CA PRO A 233 38.90 3.03 -1.91
C PRO A 233 37.52 3.26 -1.28
N TYR A 234 36.69 2.20 -1.12
CA TYR A 234 35.39 2.30 -0.46
C TYR A 234 35.49 2.81 0.98
N SER A 235 36.55 2.48 1.70
CA SER A 235 36.82 3.02 3.05
C SER A 235 36.90 4.56 3.07
N SER A 236 37.55 5.14 2.07
CA SER A 236 37.66 6.61 1.93
C SER A 236 36.32 7.25 1.54
N ILE A 237 35.56 6.59 0.66
CA ILE A 237 34.22 7.03 0.27
C ILE A 237 33.27 7.05 1.48
N ILE A 238 33.28 5.98 2.28
CA ILE A 238 32.44 5.84 3.46
C ILE A 238 32.84 6.82 4.56
N SER A 239 34.14 7.03 4.76
CA SER A 239 34.64 8.03 5.73
C SER A 239 34.16 9.45 5.35
N GLU A 240 34.29 9.82 4.08
CA GLU A 240 33.81 11.12 3.59
C GLU A 240 32.30 11.24 3.64
N TYR A 241 31.56 10.15 3.40
CA TYR A 241 30.11 10.12 3.60
C TYR A 241 29.73 10.47 5.04
N TRP A 242 30.40 9.88 6.02
CA TRP A 242 30.16 10.19 7.43
C TRP A 242 30.50 11.64 7.76
N ASN A 243 31.60 12.17 7.25
CA ASN A 243 31.97 13.57 7.44
C ASN A 243 30.87 14.51 6.96
N ARG A 244 30.27 14.24 5.80
CA ARG A 244 29.21 15.07 5.20
C ARG A 244 27.83 14.87 5.84
N THR A 245 27.60 13.75 6.51
CA THR A 245 26.28 13.41 7.07
C THR A 245 26.20 13.54 8.59
N GLY A 246 27.19 14.20 9.23
CA GLY A 246 27.15 14.49 10.66
C GLY A 246 27.84 13.46 11.54
N GLY A 247 28.84 12.73 11.00
CA GLY A 247 29.67 11.79 11.72
C GLY A 247 29.17 10.34 11.67
N GLU A 248 29.92 9.44 12.27
CA GLU A 248 29.59 8.02 12.35
C GLU A 248 28.32 7.77 13.20
N PRO A 249 27.60 6.67 12.96
CA PRO A 249 26.34 6.39 13.67
C PRO A 249 26.60 6.10 15.16
N ILE A 250 25.86 6.76 16.04
CA ILE A 250 25.88 6.51 17.48
C ILE A 250 24.93 5.36 17.86
N ARG A 251 25.10 4.80 19.06
CA ARG A 251 24.23 3.72 19.59
C ARG A 251 22.77 4.23 19.62
N GLY A 252 21.85 3.47 18.99
CA GLY A 252 20.43 3.82 18.82
C GLY A 252 20.05 4.32 17.41
N GLU A 253 21.00 4.80 16.60
CA GLU A 253 20.74 5.24 15.22
C GLU A 253 21.40 4.37 14.15
N ARG A 254 22.16 3.33 14.54
CA ARG A 254 22.96 2.50 13.63
C ARG A 254 22.17 1.92 12.48
N ASN A 255 21.04 1.27 12.74
CA ASN A 255 20.24 0.62 11.72
C ASN A 255 19.73 1.62 10.68
N LYS A 256 19.21 2.77 11.11
CA LYS A 256 18.75 3.84 10.24
C LYS A 256 19.88 4.43 9.40
N ARG A 257 21.00 4.73 10.03
CA ARG A 257 22.16 5.36 9.39
C ARG A 257 22.85 4.40 8.40
N LEU A 258 23.00 3.12 8.78
CA LEU A 258 23.54 2.10 7.88
C LEU A 258 22.60 1.79 6.71
N HIS A 259 21.29 1.81 6.92
CA HIS A 259 20.32 1.72 5.81
C HIS A 259 20.48 2.90 4.83
N GLN A 260 20.65 4.12 5.32
CA GLN A 260 20.92 5.29 4.49
C GLN A 260 22.25 5.18 3.73
N LEU A 261 23.30 4.66 4.36
CA LEU A 261 24.57 4.39 3.70
C LEU A 261 24.42 3.34 2.61
N ALA A 262 23.77 2.20 2.90
CA ALA A 262 23.50 1.14 1.93
C ALA A 262 22.70 1.65 0.73
N ALA A 263 21.65 2.46 0.96
CA ALA A 263 20.82 3.06 -0.07
C ALA A 263 21.60 4.01 -1.02
N ASN A 264 22.70 4.60 -0.56
CA ASN A 264 23.58 5.41 -1.38
C ASN A 264 24.67 4.58 -2.06
N LEU A 265 25.36 3.69 -1.31
CA LEU A 265 26.45 2.85 -1.83
C LEU A 265 25.98 1.86 -2.91
N ARG A 266 24.75 1.38 -2.86
CA ARG A 266 24.20 0.45 -3.86
C ARG A 266 24.32 0.97 -5.30
N ALA A 267 24.32 2.31 -5.49
CA ALA A 267 24.48 2.93 -6.80
C ALA A 267 25.86 2.67 -7.41
N ILE A 268 26.89 2.48 -6.59
CA ILE A 268 28.29 2.22 -6.99
C ILE A 268 28.75 0.80 -6.67
N CYS A 269 27.86 -0.05 -6.13
CA CYS A 269 28.06 -1.47 -5.89
C CYS A 269 27.11 -2.34 -6.73
N GLU A 270 26.62 -1.84 -7.86
CA GLU A 270 25.74 -2.53 -8.84
C GLU A 270 24.48 -3.16 -8.18
N ASN A 271 23.97 -2.57 -7.12
CA ASN A 271 22.87 -3.09 -6.30
C ASN A 271 23.11 -4.52 -5.75
N SER A 272 24.39 -4.92 -5.59
CA SER A 272 24.79 -6.23 -5.11
C SER A 272 24.82 -6.27 -3.58
N GLU A 273 23.94 -7.07 -2.97
CA GLU A 273 23.89 -7.24 -1.51
C GLU A 273 25.21 -7.81 -0.94
N ASN A 274 25.83 -8.75 -1.66
CA ASN A 274 27.09 -9.34 -1.22
C ASN A 274 28.26 -8.36 -1.29
N TRP A 275 28.30 -7.50 -2.31
CA TRP A 275 29.32 -6.46 -2.42
C TRP A 275 29.15 -5.41 -1.32
N LEU A 276 27.93 -4.97 -1.03
CA LEU A 276 27.62 -4.06 0.07
C LEU A 276 28.02 -4.64 1.44
N LEU A 277 27.79 -5.95 1.66
CA LEU A 277 28.22 -6.63 2.88
C LEU A 277 29.74 -6.63 3.09
N GLU A 278 30.50 -6.66 2.01
CA GLU A 278 31.96 -6.66 2.08
C GLU A 278 32.52 -5.27 2.35
N VAL A 279 31.93 -4.22 1.76
CA VAL A 279 32.50 -2.86 1.84
C VAL A 279 31.96 -2.02 2.99
N MET A 280 30.77 -2.35 3.53
CA MET A 280 30.15 -1.55 4.59
C MET A 280 30.68 -1.87 5.99
N PRO A 281 30.94 -0.85 6.82
CA PRO A 281 31.28 -1.04 8.23
C PRO A 281 30.07 -1.53 9.02
N THR A 282 30.28 -2.46 9.96
CA THR A 282 29.21 -3.07 10.75
C THR A 282 28.82 -2.27 11.99
N PHE A 283 29.71 -1.43 12.51
CA PHE A 283 29.57 -0.71 13.79
C PHE A 283 29.09 -1.59 14.95
N GLY A 284 29.51 -2.88 14.94
CA GLY A 284 29.14 -3.86 15.95
C GLY A 284 27.77 -4.51 15.74
N LEU A 285 27.15 -4.34 14.58
CA LEU A 285 25.98 -5.14 14.18
C LEU A 285 26.41 -6.51 13.68
N SER A 286 25.59 -7.52 13.87
CA SER A 286 25.81 -8.86 13.36
C SER A 286 25.69 -8.91 11.84
N ASN A 287 26.31 -9.90 11.20
CA ASN A 287 26.19 -10.09 9.76
C ASN A 287 24.73 -10.26 9.30
N GLN A 288 23.89 -10.82 10.14
CA GLN A 288 22.46 -11.01 9.81
C GLN A 288 21.69 -9.70 9.84
N GLU A 289 21.97 -8.81 10.80
CA GLU A 289 21.38 -7.47 10.84
C GLU A 289 21.85 -6.65 9.65
N MET A 290 23.14 -6.72 9.31
CA MET A 290 23.68 -6.06 8.12
C MET A 290 23.00 -6.58 6.83
N ARG A 291 22.79 -7.89 6.69
CA ARG A 291 22.04 -8.46 5.56
C ARG A 291 20.62 -7.93 5.50
N THR A 292 19.91 -7.84 6.62
CA THR A 292 18.54 -7.30 6.68
C THR A 292 18.49 -5.83 6.27
N ILE A 293 19.43 -5.01 6.74
CA ILE A 293 19.54 -3.59 6.41
C ILE A 293 19.84 -3.41 4.92
N ILE A 294 20.81 -4.13 4.40
CA ILE A 294 21.24 -4.07 3.00
C ILE A 294 20.14 -4.59 2.08
N HIS A 295 19.52 -5.73 2.40
CA HIS A 295 18.39 -6.26 1.65
C HIS A 295 17.23 -5.28 1.56
N SER A 296 16.89 -4.61 2.67
CA SER A 296 15.87 -3.56 2.68
C SER A 296 16.23 -2.37 1.78
N ALA A 297 17.51 -1.97 1.76
CA ALA A 297 17.97 -0.89 0.90
C ALA A 297 18.00 -1.28 -0.59
N CYS A 298 18.28 -2.54 -0.92
CA CYS A 298 18.36 -3.04 -2.30
C CYS A 298 17.01 -3.39 -2.93
N LYS A 299 15.92 -3.44 -2.16
CA LYS A 299 14.55 -3.71 -2.67
C LYS A 299 14.02 -2.63 -3.62
N GLU A 300 14.42 -1.40 -3.46
CA GLU A 300 14.02 -0.33 -4.35
C GLU A 300 14.82 -0.37 -5.65
N PRO A 301 14.26 0.09 -6.80
CA PRO A 301 15.01 0.16 -8.05
C PRO A 301 16.26 1.03 -7.91
N THR A 302 17.33 0.62 -8.57
CA THR A 302 18.63 1.31 -8.51
C THR A 302 18.50 2.73 -9.04
N LYS A 303 18.78 3.71 -8.18
CA LYS A 303 18.91 5.12 -8.57
C LYS A 303 20.38 5.51 -8.40
N GLY A 304 20.93 6.36 -9.30
CA GLY A 304 22.23 6.98 -9.11
C GLY A 304 22.27 7.74 -7.78
N SER A 305 23.39 7.78 -7.09
CA SER A 305 23.56 8.58 -5.88
C SER A 305 24.47 9.76 -6.16
N ARG A 306 23.84 10.94 -6.33
CA ARG A 306 24.57 12.23 -6.50
C ARG A 306 25.57 12.48 -5.36
N MET A 307 25.22 12.03 -4.14
CA MET A 307 26.13 12.15 -3.00
C MET A 307 27.38 11.29 -3.18
N MET A 308 27.24 10.07 -3.70
CA MET A 308 28.40 9.20 -3.96
C MET A 308 29.25 9.76 -5.10
N ASP A 309 28.65 10.28 -6.16
CA ASP A 309 29.36 10.91 -7.26
C ASP A 309 30.14 12.14 -6.81
N GLN A 310 29.55 13.01 -5.98
CA GLN A 310 30.23 14.18 -5.38
C GLN A 310 31.37 13.79 -4.45
N ILE A 311 31.20 12.74 -3.63
CA ILE A 311 32.25 12.24 -2.74
C ILE A 311 33.41 11.70 -3.55
N VAL A 312 33.13 10.87 -4.57
CA VAL A 312 34.16 10.26 -5.41
C VAL A 312 34.96 11.32 -6.18
N SER A 313 34.28 12.30 -6.80
CA SER A 313 34.94 13.40 -7.52
C SER A 313 35.77 14.27 -6.59
N SER A 314 35.28 14.61 -5.41
CA SER A 314 36.03 15.36 -4.39
C SER A 314 37.29 14.60 -3.95
N LEU A 315 37.21 13.28 -3.73
CA LEU A 315 38.35 12.47 -3.31
C LEU A 315 39.36 12.25 -4.44
N ARG A 316 38.97 12.43 -5.70
CA ARG A 316 39.85 12.39 -6.87
C ARG A 316 40.55 13.72 -7.12
N GLY A 317 40.20 14.80 -6.38
CA GLY A 317 40.72 16.14 -6.61
C GLY A 317 40.19 16.78 -7.89
N GLU A 318 39.07 16.28 -8.42
CA GLU A 318 38.36 16.90 -9.52
C GLU A 318 37.49 18.02 -8.93
N ASP A 319 37.76 19.27 -9.35
CA ASP A 319 36.85 20.38 -9.00
C ASP A 319 35.50 20.08 -9.62
N PHE A 320 34.52 19.86 -8.77
CA PHE A 320 33.13 19.91 -9.17
C PHE A 320 32.83 21.39 -9.42
N SER A 321 33.20 21.88 -10.61
CA SER A 321 32.89 23.25 -11.02
C SER A 321 31.36 23.37 -10.94
N GLU A 322 30.90 24.44 -10.29
CA GLU A 322 29.48 24.85 -10.29
C GLU A 322 29.03 25.39 -11.64
N ASP A 323 29.65 24.96 -12.73
CA ASP A 323 29.07 25.12 -14.05
C ASP A 323 27.84 24.19 -14.06
N ILE A 324 26.72 24.83 -13.76
CA ILE A 324 25.40 24.33 -14.01
C ILE A 324 25.29 24.19 -15.53
N ASP A 325 25.85 23.11 -16.04
CA ASP A 325 25.50 22.66 -17.37
C ASP A 325 24.01 22.32 -17.31
N GLU A 326 23.24 23.05 -18.10
CA GLU A 326 21.83 22.82 -18.37
C GLU A 326 21.57 21.36 -18.83
N GLU A 327 22.62 20.56 -19.04
CA GLU A 327 22.56 19.13 -19.36
C GLU A 327 22.44 18.21 -18.16
N ASP A 328 22.93 18.57 -16.95
CA ASP A 328 22.79 17.75 -15.75
C ASP A 328 21.42 17.88 -15.09
N GLU A 329 20.65 18.95 -15.36
CA GLU A 329 19.21 18.95 -15.07
C GLU A 329 18.43 17.94 -15.94
N LYS A 330 19.01 17.49 -17.06
CA LYS A 330 18.36 16.52 -17.97
C LYS A 330 18.42 15.07 -17.51
N VAL A 331 19.28 14.68 -16.58
CA VAL A 331 19.42 13.27 -16.12
C VAL A 331 18.44 12.91 -14.97
N GLN A 332 17.85 13.90 -14.30
CA GLN A 332 16.64 13.72 -13.48
C GLN A 332 15.36 14.11 -14.21
N SER A 333 15.39 14.14 -15.55
CA SER A 333 14.16 14.36 -16.30
C SER A 333 13.23 13.19 -16.03
N SER A 334 12.22 13.43 -15.23
CA SER A 334 11.08 12.51 -15.11
C SER A 334 10.66 12.10 -16.54
N LYS A 335 10.36 10.85 -16.75
CA LYS A 335 9.73 10.32 -17.99
C LYS A 335 8.62 11.25 -18.53
N PHE A 336 8.06 12.07 -17.66
CA PHE A 336 6.96 13.00 -17.92
C PHE A 336 7.43 14.46 -17.85
N GLN A 337 7.91 15.01 -18.95
CA GLN A 337 8.29 16.43 -19.03
C GLN A 337 7.16 17.29 -19.60
N VAL A 338 6.83 18.37 -18.90
CA VAL A 338 5.87 19.36 -19.36
C VAL A 338 6.58 20.44 -20.20
N GLN A 339 6.24 20.54 -21.48
CA GLN A 339 6.70 21.63 -22.33
C GLN A 339 5.86 22.89 -22.08
N SER A 340 6.26 23.70 -21.11
CA SER A 340 5.48 24.87 -20.65
C SER A 340 5.19 25.91 -21.77
N ASN A 341 6.03 26.01 -22.78
CA ASN A 341 5.83 26.89 -23.93
C ASN A 341 4.68 26.47 -24.86
N LYS A 342 4.25 25.21 -24.83
CA LYS A 342 3.12 24.66 -25.59
C LYS A 342 1.79 24.71 -24.86
N LEU A 343 1.82 25.05 -23.58
CA LEU A 343 0.60 25.10 -22.78
C LEU A 343 -0.27 26.32 -23.15
N PRO A 344 -1.62 26.18 -23.07
CA PRO A 344 -2.52 27.29 -23.31
C PRO A 344 -2.48 28.32 -22.17
N ILE A 345 -3.09 29.48 -22.46
CA ILE A 345 -3.33 30.51 -21.45
C ILE A 345 -3.99 29.95 -20.20
N GLY A 346 -3.59 30.43 -19.05
CA GLY A 346 -4.03 29.96 -17.75
C GLY A 346 -3.20 28.78 -17.24
N LEU A 347 -3.02 27.70 -18.02
CA LEU A 347 -2.15 26.58 -17.63
C LEU A 347 -0.68 26.98 -17.65
N LYS A 348 -0.26 27.72 -18.70
CA LYS A 348 1.10 28.26 -18.81
C LYS A 348 1.43 29.19 -17.64
N GLU A 349 0.58 30.14 -17.35
CA GLU A 349 0.76 31.10 -16.27
C GLU A 349 0.68 30.47 -14.88
N SER A 350 0.03 29.32 -14.77
CA SER A 350 0.04 28.51 -13.53
C SER A 350 1.44 28.02 -13.17
N LEU A 351 2.33 27.87 -14.14
CA LEU A 351 3.71 27.40 -13.97
C LEU A 351 4.74 28.52 -13.79
N VAL A 352 4.34 29.79 -13.94
CA VAL A 352 5.28 30.91 -13.77
C VAL A 352 5.86 30.93 -12.35
N GLY A 353 7.18 30.90 -12.27
CA GLY A 353 7.91 30.88 -10.99
C GLY A 353 7.91 29.55 -10.25
N VAL A 354 7.44 28.48 -10.88
CA VAL A 354 7.44 27.11 -10.34
C VAL A 354 8.63 26.35 -10.93
N PRO A 355 9.43 25.63 -10.13
CA PRO A 355 10.49 24.76 -10.63
C PRO A 355 9.99 23.72 -11.63
N PRO A 356 10.73 23.39 -12.71
CA PRO A 356 10.28 22.48 -13.77
C PRO A 356 9.84 21.10 -13.28
N ASN A 357 10.53 20.55 -12.27
CA ASN A 357 10.19 19.25 -11.67
C ASN A 357 8.87 19.25 -10.87
N MET A 358 8.28 20.43 -10.59
CA MET A 358 6.98 20.58 -9.94
C MET A 358 5.85 20.96 -10.93
N HIS A 359 6.15 21.11 -12.22
CA HIS A 359 5.17 21.55 -13.21
C HIS A 359 3.97 20.59 -13.29
N LEU A 360 4.23 19.29 -13.37
CA LEU A 360 3.16 18.30 -13.55
C LEU A 360 2.23 18.20 -12.34
N PRO A 361 2.70 18.07 -11.07
CA PRO A 361 1.80 18.09 -9.92
C PRO A 361 1.02 19.42 -9.79
N VAL A 362 1.61 20.55 -10.16
CA VAL A 362 0.88 21.83 -10.19
C VAL A 362 -0.25 21.80 -11.21
N LEU A 363 0.00 21.33 -12.44
CA LEU A 363 -1.07 21.18 -13.46
C LEU A 363 -2.15 20.23 -12.98
N CYS A 364 -1.79 19.05 -12.42
CA CYS A 364 -2.75 18.11 -11.86
C CYS A 364 -3.59 18.71 -10.72
N SER A 365 -3.05 19.68 -9.98
CA SER A 365 -3.80 20.39 -8.94
C SER A 365 -4.82 21.40 -9.49
N VAL A 366 -4.58 21.92 -10.71
CA VAL A 366 -5.43 22.93 -11.36
C VAL A 366 -6.55 22.29 -12.19
N LEU A 367 -6.31 21.13 -12.82
CA LEU A 367 -7.29 20.48 -13.69
C LEU A 367 -8.68 20.31 -13.08
N PRO A 368 -8.85 19.94 -11.81
CA PRO A 368 -10.19 19.82 -11.21
C PRO A 368 -10.97 21.12 -11.16
N ILE A 369 -10.33 22.24 -10.84
CA ILE A 369 -11.01 23.53 -10.81
C ILE A 369 -11.24 24.08 -12.23
N ALA A 370 -10.34 23.84 -13.16
CA ALA A 370 -10.53 24.20 -14.57
C ALA A 370 -11.74 23.43 -15.15
N GLY A 371 -11.86 22.14 -14.90
CA GLY A 371 -13.03 21.35 -15.25
C GLY A 371 -14.33 21.82 -14.58
N ALA A 372 -14.26 22.32 -13.34
CA ALA A 372 -15.41 22.89 -12.67
C ALA A 372 -15.92 24.21 -13.28
N TYR A 373 -15.07 24.97 -13.96
CA TYR A 373 -15.49 26.14 -14.72
C TYR A 373 -16.16 25.80 -16.05
N ALA A 374 -15.76 24.69 -16.68
CA ALA A 374 -16.34 24.21 -17.93
C ALA A 374 -17.44 23.16 -17.69
N ASP A 375 -18.24 23.32 -16.67
CA ASP A 375 -19.21 22.34 -16.18
C ASP A 375 -20.47 22.18 -17.04
N GLN A 376 -20.69 23.12 -17.98
CA GLN A 376 -21.79 23.06 -18.94
C GLN A 376 -21.36 22.40 -20.26
N VAL A 377 -20.12 21.89 -20.35
CA VAL A 377 -19.58 21.21 -21.52
C VAL A 377 -19.80 19.71 -21.44
N GLU A 378 -20.26 19.16 -22.54
CA GLU A 378 -20.37 17.74 -22.79
C GLU A 378 -19.48 17.33 -23.96
N VAL A 379 -18.88 16.16 -23.92
CA VAL A 379 -18.03 15.63 -24.97
C VAL A 379 -18.29 14.15 -25.19
N GLU A 380 -18.30 13.72 -26.45
CA GLU A 380 -18.42 12.29 -26.80
C GLU A 380 -17.06 11.61 -26.57
N TYR A 381 -17.06 10.52 -25.82
CA TYR A 381 -15.89 9.70 -25.57
C TYR A 381 -15.80 8.54 -26.56
N CYS A 382 -14.66 7.86 -26.65
CA CYS A 382 -14.42 6.78 -27.63
C CYS A 382 -15.33 5.55 -27.45
N ASP A 383 -15.99 5.39 -26.31
CA ASP A 383 -17.00 4.34 -26.07
C ASP A 383 -18.42 4.73 -26.50
N GLY A 384 -18.59 5.92 -27.10
CA GLY A 384 -19.89 6.45 -27.54
C GLY A 384 -20.72 7.12 -26.44
N ASN A 385 -20.24 7.13 -25.19
CA ASN A 385 -20.91 7.79 -24.09
C ASN A 385 -20.51 9.28 -23.99
N THR A 386 -21.45 10.11 -23.58
CA THR A 386 -21.19 11.52 -23.26
C THR A 386 -20.45 11.63 -21.93
N GLN A 387 -19.40 12.43 -21.91
CA GLN A 387 -18.58 12.71 -20.73
C GLN A 387 -18.68 14.17 -20.34
N HIS A 388 -18.59 14.42 -19.02
CA HIS A 388 -18.40 15.76 -18.44
C HIS A 388 -16.96 15.92 -17.94
N LEU A 389 -16.53 17.14 -17.64
CA LEU A 389 -15.15 17.42 -17.23
C LEU A 389 -14.93 17.27 -15.70
N GLY A 390 -15.46 16.18 -15.14
CA GLY A 390 -15.29 15.80 -13.74
C GLY A 390 -13.90 15.25 -13.46
N ILE A 391 -13.10 15.95 -12.65
CA ILE A 391 -11.75 15.51 -12.25
C ILE A 391 -11.59 15.65 -10.74
N MET A 392 -10.99 14.65 -10.13
CA MET A 392 -10.60 14.62 -8.72
C MET A 392 -9.09 14.39 -8.65
N SER A 393 -8.34 15.19 -7.90
CA SER A 393 -6.90 15.02 -7.79
C SER A 393 -6.39 14.97 -6.35
N ILE A 394 -5.38 14.13 -6.12
CA ILE A 394 -4.60 14.08 -4.89
C ILE A 394 -3.14 14.36 -5.22
N ILE A 395 -2.56 15.36 -4.55
CA ILE A 395 -1.15 15.72 -4.72
C ILE A 395 -0.39 15.19 -3.49
N LEU A 396 0.41 14.18 -3.69
CA LEU A 396 1.21 13.54 -2.65
C LEU A 396 2.60 14.16 -2.54
N GLY A 397 3.14 14.15 -1.36
CA GLY A 397 4.53 14.54 -1.10
C GLY A 397 4.87 14.45 0.38
N GLU A 398 6.14 14.31 0.66
CA GLU A 398 6.65 14.31 2.03
C GLU A 398 6.40 15.65 2.74
N GLN A 399 6.64 15.69 4.04
CA GLN A 399 6.59 16.95 4.80
C GLN A 399 7.62 17.93 4.20
N ALA A 400 7.24 19.19 4.09
CA ALA A 400 8.08 20.25 3.51
C ALA A 400 8.47 20.09 2.01
N SER A 401 7.81 19.20 1.25
CA SER A 401 8.07 19.00 -0.19
C SER A 401 7.64 20.15 -1.10
N GLY A 402 7.18 21.27 -0.57
CA GLY A 402 6.76 22.44 -1.37
C GLY A 402 5.31 22.37 -1.91
N LYS A 403 4.46 21.46 -1.41
CA LYS A 403 3.03 21.33 -1.82
C LYS A 403 2.23 22.63 -1.78
N SER A 404 2.64 23.61 -0.96
CA SER A 404 2.01 24.94 -0.90
C SER A 404 2.00 25.69 -2.23
N VAL A 405 2.90 25.37 -3.17
CA VAL A 405 2.85 25.95 -4.52
C VAL A 405 1.54 25.64 -5.24
N CYS A 406 1.03 24.41 -5.10
CA CYS A 406 -0.27 24.00 -5.67
C CYS A 406 -1.42 24.82 -5.06
N LYS A 407 -1.40 25.06 -3.74
CA LYS A 407 -2.38 25.94 -3.08
C LYS A 407 -2.35 27.35 -3.67
N HIS A 408 -1.16 27.95 -3.79
CA HIS A 408 -1.03 29.32 -4.29
C HIS A 408 -1.57 29.46 -5.73
N VAL A 409 -1.35 28.45 -6.57
CA VAL A 409 -1.88 28.45 -7.94
C VAL A 409 -3.39 28.29 -7.95
N VAL A 410 -3.91 27.29 -7.23
CA VAL A 410 -5.35 27.04 -7.15
C VAL A 410 -6.09 28.21 -6.48
N ASP A 411 -5.45 28.95 -5.56
CA ASP A 411 -6.04 30.15 -4.94
C ASP A 411 -6.29 31.26 -5.96
N VAL A 412 -5.46 31.39 -7.01
CA VAL A 412 -5.71 32.33 -8.13
C VAL A 412 -6.90 31.84 -8.97
N TRP A 413 -6.93 30.57 -9.35
CA TRP A 413 -8.03 29.99 -10.14
C TRP A 413 -9.39 30.13 -9.45
N LYS A 414 -9.50 29.93 -8.15
CA LYS A 414 -10.78 29.94 -7.43
C LYS A 414 -11.28 31.33 -7.03
N ARG A 415 -10.61 32.44 -7.44
CA ARG A 415 -11.06 33.81 -7.07
C ARG A 415 -12.48 34.09 -7.47
N GLN A 416 -12.87 33.78 -8.69
CA GLN A 416 -14.21 34.05 -9.17
C GLN A 416 -15.28 33.30 -8.38
N PHE A 417 -15.08 32.00 -8.12
CA PHE A 417 -15.99 31.26 -7.24
C PHE A 417 -16.07 31.85 -5.83
N LYS A 418 -14.94 32.29 -5.28
CA LYS A 418 -14.92 32.91 -3.95
C LYS A 418 -15.72 34.21 -3.90
N GLU A 419 -15.63 35.04 -4.94
CA GLU A 419 -16.37 36.29 -5.03
C GLU A 419 -17.89 36.07 -5.19
N GLU A 420 -18.27 35.16 -6.07
CA GLU A 420 -19.68 34.74 -6.25
C GLU A 420 -20.26 34.14 -4.96
N ASP A 421 -19.54 33.22 -4.33
CA ASP A 421 -19.95 32.61 -3.09
C ASP A 421 -20.08 33.59 -1.94
N LYS A 422 -19.24 34.65 -1.89
CA LYS A 422 -19.33 35.66 -0.86
C LYS A 422 -20.67 36.40 -0.93
N LEU A 423 -21.14 36.74 -2.13
CA LEU A 423 -22.46 37.36 -2.33
C LEU A 423 -23.59 36.38 -2.02
N ALA A 424 -23.47 35.13 -2.45
CA ALA A 424 -24.47 34.09 -2.19
C ALA A 424 -24.59 33.78 -0.68
N ARG A 425 -23.47 33.67 0.04
CA ARG A 425 -23.46 33.44 1.49
C ARG A 425 -24.11 34.59 2.24
N LYS A 426 -23.86 35.86 1.84
CA LYS A 426 -24.49 37.02 2.44
C LYS A 426 -26.02 36.93 2.32
N ARG A 427 -26.56 36.58 1.15
CA ARG A 427 -28.00 36.38 0.95
C ARG A 427 -28.58 35.26 1.81
N GLU A 428 -27.83 34.15 1.95
CA GLU A 428 -28.24 33.03 2.81
C GLU A 428 -28.23 33.41 4.29
N GLU A 429 -27.27 34.22 4.75
CA GLU A 429 -27.19 34.73 6.11
C GLU A 429 -28.36 35.67 6.41
N GLU A 430 -28.64 36.64 5.54
CA GLU A 430 -29.79 37.56 5.66
C GLU A 430 -31.12 36.80 5.70
N TRP A 431 -31.25 35.70 4.95
CA TRP A 431 -32.41 34.83 5.02
C TRP A 431 -32.50 34.10 6.36
N LYS A 432 -31.39 33.53 6.85
CA LYS A 432 -31.33 32.86 8.16
C LYS A 432 -31.70 33.81 9.30
N GLU A 433 -31.26 35.06 9.25
CA GLU A 433 -31.61 36.08 10.23
C GLU A 433 -33.11 36.40 10.21
N ARG A 434 -33.67 36.62 9.01
CA ARG A 434 -35.12 36.83 8.84
C ARG A 434 -35.91 35.61 9.35
N LYS A 435 -35.48 34.41 9.07
CA LYS A 435 -36.12 33.18 9.54
C LYS A 435 -36.08 33.06 11.07
N LYS A 436 -35.00 33.49 11.72
CA LYS A 436 -34.88 33.51 13.18
C LYS A 436 -35.70 34.61 13.83
N ALA A 437 -35.81 35.79 13.21
CA ALA A 437 -36.50 36.94 13.74
C ALA A 437 -38.03 36.85 13.58
N ARG A 438 -38.58 35.89 12.83
CA ARG A 438 -40.01 35.72 12.59
C ARG A 438 -40.79 35.43 13.88
N LYS A 439 -42.00 35.97 13.98
CA LYS A 439 -42.96 35.63 15.05
C LYS A 439 -43.61 34.27 14.76
N ALA A 440 -44.16 33.64 15.82
CA ALA A 440 -44.73 32.29 15.71
C ALA A 440 -45.85 32.16 14.64
N ASN A 441 -46.61 33.24 14.40
CA ASN A 441 -47.71 33.25 13.43
C ASN A 441 -47.34 33.78 12.04
N GLU A 442 -46.07 34.08 11.78
CA GLU A 442 -45.64 34.57 10.48
C GLU A 442 -45.14 33.38 9.61
N LYS A 443 -45.46 33.42 8.29
CA LYS A 443 -44.96 32.47 7.32
C LYS A 443 -43.42 32.52 7.30
N ALA A 444 -42.75 31.37 7.26
CA ALA A 444 -41.32 31.34 7.12
C ALA A 444 -40.89 31.97 5.77
N PRO A 445 -39.84 32.80 5.75
CA PRO A 445 -39.32 33.32 4.48
C PRO A 445 -38.83 32.17 3.59
N ASP A 446 -39.16 32.24 2.31
CA ASP A 446 -38.73 31.23 1.33
C ASP A 446 -37.21 31.17 1.24
N ASP A 447 -36.66 29.95 1.08
CA ASP A 447 -35.20 29.74 0.95
C ASP A 447 -34.71 30.39 -0.36
N PRO A 448 -33.68 31.22 -0.31
CA PRO A 448 -33.15 31.89 -1.52
C PRO A 448 -32.48 30.96 -2.51
N HIS A 449 -32.32 29.66 -2.23
CA HIS A 449 -31.73 28.64 -3.08
C HIS A 449 -30.43 29.09 -3.78
N VAL A 450 -29.54 29.75 -3.04
CA VAL A 450 -28.32 30.35 -3.58
C VAL A 450 -27.34 29.33 -4.04
N LEU A 451 -26.70 29.55 -5.20
CA LEU A 451 -25.59 28.77 -5.71
C LEU A 451 -24.33 29.11 -4.90
N ILE A 452 -23.80 28.15 -4.18
CA ILE A 452 -22.50 28.22 -3.51
C ILE A 452 -21.64 27.07 -4.03
N ARG A 453 -20.54 27.39 -4.69
CA ARG A 453 -19.70 26.41 -5.40
C ARG A 453 -18.50 25.90 -4.60
N MET A 454 -17.97 26.71 -3.69
CA MET A 454 -16.83 26.35 -2.86
C MET A 454 -17.24 25.64 -1.58
N MET A 455 -16.91 24.36 -1.48
CA MET A 455 -17.22 23.53 -0.32
C MET A 455 -15.98 23.25 0.53
N PRO A 456 -16.06 23.30 1.86
CA PRO A 456 -15.02 22.73 2.69
C PRO A 456 -14.97 21.20 2.52
N VAL A 457 -13.79 20.60 2.53
CA VAL A 457 -13.66 19.13 2.41
C VAL A 457 -14.36 18.36 3.54
N THR A 458 -14.60 19.01 4.68
CA THR A 458 -15.27 18.45 5.86
C THR A 458 -16.79 18.66 5.86
N VAL A 459 -17.38 19.17 4.76
CA VAL A 459 -18.83 19.36 4.62
C VAL A 459 -19.60 18.07 4.85
N SER A 460 -20.75 18.13 5.54
CA SER A 460 -21.61 16.95 5.76
C SER A 460 -22.36 16.54 4.49
N CYS A 461 -22.78 15.28 4.41
CA CYS A 461 -23.55 14.75 3.27
C CYS A 461 -24.89 15.49 3.12
N SER A 462 -25.59 15.80 4.21
CA SER A 462 -26.87 16.57 4.16
C SER A 462 -26.66 17.99 3.62
N THR A 463 -25.56 18.64 4.00
CA THR A 463 -25.24 19.97 3.44
C THR A 463 -24.87 19.85 1.97
N LEU A 464 -24.13 18.78 1.55
CA LEU A 464 -23.83 18.54 0.14
C LEU A 464 -25.10 18.34 -0.68
N LEU A 465 -26.09 17.59 -0.17
CA LEU A 465 -27.39 17.42 -0.83
C LEU A 465 -28.07 18.76 -1.11
N LYS A 466 -28.16 19.63 -0.08
CA LYS A 466 -28.69 20.98 -0.25
C LYS A 466 -27.93 21.79 -1.31
N ARG A 467 -26.57 21.69 -1.29
CA ARG A 467 -25.74 22.45 -2.24
C ARG A 467 -25.86 21.92 -3.67
N PHE A 468 -25.96 20.61 -3.89
CA PHE A 468 -26.24 20.04 -5.20
C PHE A 468 -27.61 20.45 -5.75
N LYS A 469 -28.66 20.44 -4.91
CA LYS A 469 -29.98 20.95 -5.31
C LYS A 469 -29.92 22.43 -5.76
N ASN A 470 -29.25 23.26 -4.98
CA ASN A 470 -29.12 24.67 -5.30
C ASN A 470 -28.15 24.91 -6.47
N ALA A 471 -27.28 23.98 -6.76
CA ALA A 471 -26.33 24.09 -7.88
C ALA A 471 -26.98 23.87 -9.25
N ASN A 472 -28.13 23.16 -9.29
CA ASN A 472 -28.87 22.91 -10.52
C ASN A 472 -27.97 22.48 -11.70
N GLY A 473 -27.17 21.43 -11.50
CA GLY A 473 -26.25 20.88 -12.50
C GLY A 473 -24.86 21.55 -12.56
N HIS A 474 -24.63 22.66 -11.86
CA HIS A 474 -23.32 23.26 -11.77
C HIS A 474 -22.39 22.45 -10.84
N THR A 475 -21.13 22.33 -11.24
CA THR A 475 -20.12 21.57 -10.48
C THR A 475 -19.69 22.30 -9.21
N LEU A 476 -19.76 21.63 -8.06
CA LEU A 476 -19.16 22.10 -6.81
C LEU A 476 -17.67 21.80 -6.80
N TYR A 477 -16.90 22.56 -6.01
CA TYR A 477 -15.46 22.36 -5.90
C TYR A 477 -14.98 22.42 -4.46
N SER A 478 -14.03 21.54 -4.09
CA SER A 478 -13.32 21.60 -2.82
C SER A 478 -11.80 21.64 -3.01
N PHE A 479 -11.14 22.37 -2.13
CA PHE A 479 -9.69 22.32 -1.97
C PHE A 479 -9.32 21.94 -0.53
N GLY A 480 -8.57 20.86 -0.37
CA GLY A 480 -8.06 20.37 0.92
C GLY A 480 -6.54 20.53 1.03
N GLU A 481 -6.07 21.17 2.10
CA GLU A 481 -4.64 21.34 2.36
C GLU A 481 -4.00 20.08 2.94
N GLU A 482 -4.79 19.25 3.63
CA GLU A 482 -4.32 18.02 4.28
C GLU A 482 -5.37 16.91 4.16
N LEU A 483 -4.97 15.80 3.59
CA LEU A 483 -5.79 14.59 3.46
C LEU A 483 -6.17 14.01 4.85
N ASP A 484 -5.29 14.15 5.85
CA ASP A 484 -5.55 13.73 7.23
C ASP A 484 -6.76 14.44 7.86
N THR A 485 -7.09 15.64 7.43
CA THR A 485 -8.27 16.39 7.91
C THR A 485 -9.58 15.62 7.64
N LEU A 486 -9.67 14.99 6.47
CA LEU A 486 -10.84 14.16 6.13
C LEU A 486 -10.99 12.94 7.04
N ARG A 487 -9.88 12.33 7.47
CA ARG A 487 -9.88 11.18 8.36
C ARG A 487 -10.24 11.55 9.81
N LYS A 488 -9.77 12.71 10.26
CA LYS A 488 -10.02 13.19 11.64
C LYS A 488 -11.47 13.65 11.87
N THR A 489 -12.20 13.91 10.80
CA THR A 489 -13.60 14.33 10.87
C THR A 489 -14.48 13.09 11.12
N ASN A 490 -15.20 13.08 12.24
CA ASN A 490 -16.14 12.03 12.62
C ASN A 490 -17.55 12.30 12.08
N GLY A 491 -18.33 11.24 11.89
CA GLY A 491 -19.73 11.34 11.48
C GLY A 491 -19.94 11.67 10.00
N ALA A 492 -21.03 12.34 9.67
CA ALA A 492 -21.50 12.60 8.31
C ALA A 492 -20.55 13.42 7.42
N GLY A 493 -19.55 14.08 8.00
CA GLY A 493 -18.50 14.80 7.27
C GLY A 493 -17.24 13.97 6.98
N SER A 494 -17.17 12.74 7.47
CA SER A 494 -15.97 11.89 7.35
C SER A 494 -15.68 11.47 5.91
N TRP A 495 -14.43 11.04 5.66
CA TRP A 495 -14.03 10.50 4.37
C TRP A 495 -14.89 9.31 3.95
N SER A 496 -15.11 8.36 4.86
CA SER A 496 -15.87 7.13 4.60
C SER A 496 -17.34 7.39 4.23
N SER A 497 -17.97 8.42 4.79
CA SER A 497 -19.35 8.75 4.47
C SER A 497 -19.55 9.36 3.07
N LYS A 498 -18.46 9.72 2.37
CA LYS A 498 -18.51 10.38 1.07
C LYS A 498 -17.99 9.52 -0.09
N TYR A 499 -17.60 8.29 0.14
CA TYR A 499 -17.04 7.46 -0.93
C TYR A 499 -17.96 7.31 -2.13
N ASP A 500 -19.24 7.07 -1.87
CA ASP A 500 -20.22 6.94 -2.95
C ASP A 500 -20.40 8.27 -3.69
N ILE A 501 -20.45 9.39 -2.98
CA ILE A 501 -20.53 10.72 -3.59
C ILE A 501 -19.31 10.95 -4.50
N TYR A 502 -18.08 10.68 -4.02
CA TYR A 502 -16.88 10.84 -4.82
C TYR A 502 -16.82 9.91 -6.03
N ARG A 503 -17.28 8.67 -5.88
CA ARG A 503 -17.35 7.72 -6.98
C ARG A 503 -18.36 8.16 -8.04
N LEU A 504 -19.56 8.58 -7.60
CA LEU A 504 -20.62 9.04 -8.48
C LEU A 504 -20.26 10.36 -9.18
N SER A 505 -19.47 11.23 -8.52
CA SER A 505 -19.08 12.53 -9.11
C SER A 505 -18.23 12.41 -10.37
N PHE A 506 -17.53 11.28 -10.55
CA PHE A 506 -16.72 11.06 -11.75
C PHE A 506 -17.56 10.92 -13.02
N ASP A 507 -18.69 10.25 -12.92
CA ASP A 507 -19.59 9.94 -14.05
C ASP A 507 -20.92 10.75 -13.97
N ARG A 508 -21.04 11.72 -13.06
CA ARG A 508 -22.26 12.49 -12.75
C ARG A 508 -23.46 11.59 -12.43
N GLY A 509 -23.23 10.56 -11.60
CA GLY A 509 -24.31 9.67 -11.16
C GLY A 509 -25.30 10.34 -10.20
N GLU A 510 -26.43 9.71 -10.01
CA GLU A 510 -27.46 10.14 -9.05
C GLU A 510 -27.12 9.69 -7.63
N TRP A 511 -27.33 10.59 -6.67
CA TRP A 511 -27.18 10.34 -5.25
C TRP A 511 -28.27 11.05 -4.47
N GLY A 512 -28.73 10.47 -3.38
CA GLY A 512 -29.77 11.09 -2.56
C GLY A 512 -29.86 10.55 -1.14
N GLN A 513 -30.65 11.24 -0.35
CA GLN A 513 -31.02 10.83 1.00
C GLN A 513 -32.51 11.16 1.20
N ASP A 514 -33.22 10.32 1.92
CA ASP A 514 -34.62 10.54 2.28
C ASP A 514 -34.79 10.47 3.80
N TYR A 515 -35.39 11.48 4.35
CA TYR A 515 -35.58 11.63 5.78
C TYR A 515 -37.08 11.90 6.10
N ASN A 516 -37.60 11.30 7.16
CA ASN A 516 -38.95 11.53 7.65
C ASN A 516 -39.13 12.88 8.32
N SER A 517 -38.11 13.71 8.43
CA SER A 517 -38.17 15.02 9.09
C SER A 517 -38.31 16.16 8.09
N ASP A 518 -39.31 17.00 8.25
CA ASP A 518 -39.50 18.22 7.45
C ASP A 518 -38.34 19.23 7.57
N GLN A 519 -37.47 19.06 8.55
CA GLN A 519 -36.30 19.92 8.75
C GLN A 519 -35.05 19.42 8.05
N ALA A 520 -35.03 18.17 7.56
CA ALA A 520 -33.89 17.57 6.87
C ALA A 520 -34.05 17.69 5.35
N GLU A 521 -32.94 17.93 4.67
CA GLU A 521 -32.92 17.94 3.21
C GLU A 521 -33.06 16.50 2.69
N SER A 522 -34.13 16.23 1.93
CA SER A 522 -34.42 14.95 1.29
C SER A 522 -34.48 15.12 -0.23
N GLY A 523 -34.13 14.12 -0.99
CA GLY A 523 -34.26 14.05 -2.45
C GLY A 523 -33.08 13.42 -3.15
N VAL A 524 -33.19 13.30 -4.47
CA VAL A 524 -32.15 12.76 -5.37
C VAL A 524 -31.59 13.89 -6.22
N VAL A 525 -30.29 13.88 -6.44
CA VAL A 525 -29.54 14.91 -7.19
C VAL A 525 -28.47 14.26 -8.06
N GLU A 526 -28.16 14.89 -9.18
CA GLU A 526 -26.97 14.59 -9.96
C GLU A 526 -25.74 15.12 -9.21
N VAL A 527 -24.68 14.28 -9.11
CA VAL A 527 -23.46 14.62 -8.38
C VAL A 527 -22.41 15.20 -9.33
N ALA A 528 -22.31 16.53 -9.33
CA ALA A 528 -21.25 17.25 -10.03
C ALA A 528 -20.27 17.85 -9.02
N TYR A 529 -19.14 17.14 -8.73
CA TYR A 529 -18.23 17.51 -7.67
C TYR A 529 -16.77 17.23 -7.98
N ASN A 530 -16.01 18.29 -8.17
CA ASN A 530 -14.56 18.23 -8.38
C ASN A 530 -13.80 18.63 -7.11
N TRP A 531 -12.62 18.09 -6.92
CA TRP A 531 -11.79 18.49 -5.78
C TRP A 531 -10.30 18.26 -6.01
N THR A 532 -9.50 19.06 -5.30
CA THR A 532 -8.04 18.92 -5.20
C THR A 532 -7.65 18.81 -3.74
N ILE A 533 -6.94 17.76 -3.35
CA ILE A 533 -6.52 17.54 -1.96
C ILE A 533 -5.02 17.28 -1.93
N LEU A 534 -4.32 17.98 -1.03
CA LEU A 534 -2.90 17.75 -0.77
C LEU A 534 -2.75 16.70 0.33
N GLY A 535 -1.75 15.83 0.24
CA GLY A 535 -1.56 14.76 1.22
C GLY A 535 -0.12 14.32 1.38
N THR A 536 0.09 13.48 2.40
CA THR A 536 1.30 12.70 2.58
C THR A 536 1.02 11.24 2.25
N TYR A 537 2.06 10.46 1.96
CA TYR A 537 1.92 9.01 1.71
C TYR A 537 1.32 8.28 2.90
N GLY A 538 1.68 8.68 4.14
CA GLY A 538 1.10 8.13 5.35
C GLY A 538 -0.40 8.41 5.49
N ALA A 539 -0.87 9.61 5.12
CA ALA A 539 -2.28 9.96 5.10
C ALA A 539 -3.03 9.16 4.02
N MET A 540 -2.41 9.00 2.84
CA MET A 540 -2.95 8.23 1.73
C MET A 540 -3.21 6.77 2.12
N LYS A 541 -2.23 6.07 2.67
CA LYS A 541 -2.37 4.68 3.16
C LYS A 541 -3.47 4.53 4.22
N LYS A 542 -3.70 5.55 5.04
CA LYS A 542 -4.75 5.55 6.07
C LYS A 542 -6.16 5.81 5.51
N CYS A 543 -6.28 6.60 4.44
CA CYS A 543 -7.55 6.92 3.80
C CYS A 543 -7.99 5.82 2.81
N PHE A 544 -7.06 5.26 2.03
CA PHE A 544 -7.34 4.22 1.05
C PHE A 544 -6.96 2.85 1.62
N LYS A 545 -7.96 2.18 2.15
CA LYS A 545 -7.89 0.77 2.57
C LYS A 545 -8.35 -0.13 1.44
N ALA A 546 -8.16 -1.44 1.59
CA ALA A 546 -8.55 -2.47 0.64
C ALA A 546 -9.96 -2.25 0.09
N ASP A 547 -10.97 -2.13 0.96
CA ASP A 547 -12.39 -1.96 0.60
C ASP A 547 -12.64 -0.76 -0.34
N ASN A 548 -11.87 0.34 -0.19
CA ASN A 548 -12.06 1.54 -1.00
C ASN A 548 -11.39 1.45 -2.36
N ILE A 549 -10.36 0.65 -2.47
CA ILE A 549 -9.63 0.39 -3.72
C ILE A 549 -10.48 -0.54 -4.57
N GLU A 550 -11.06 -1.58 -3.96
CA GLU A 550 -11.97 -2.53 -4.59
C GLU A 550 -13.24 -1.86 -5.15
N ASN A 551 -13.82 -0.92 -4.41
CA ASN A 551 -15.00 -0.15 -4.84
C ASN A 551 -14.75 0.79 -6.03
N GLY A 552 -13.52 0.83 -6.58
CA GLY A 552 -13.15 1.56 -7.79
C GLY A 552 -13.01 3.08 -7.63
N LEU A 553 -12.96 3.61 -6.39
CA LEU A 553 -12.67 5.03 -6.18
C LEU A 553 -11.24 5.37 -6.59
N SER A 554 -10.27 4.48 -6.30
CA SER A 554 -8.84 4.66 -6.61
C SER A 554 -8.60 4.91 -8.11
N SER A 555 -9.32 4.23 -9.00
CA SER A 555 -9.19 4.38 -10.46
C SER A 555 -9.72 5.72 -10.99
N ARG A 556 -10.53 6.44 -10.21
CA ARG A 556 -11.16 7.71 -10.60
C ARG A 556 -10.39 8.96 -10.14
N ILE A 557 -9.26 8.78 -9.46
CA ILE A 557 -8.47 9.86 -8.89
C ILE A 557 -7.19 10.06 -9.68
N LEU A 558 -6.93 11.30 -10.09
CA LEU A 558 -5.66 11.74 -10.63
C LEU A 558 -4.67 11.92 -9.47
N VAL A 559 -3.80 10.93 -9.26
CA VAL A 559 -2.73 11.04 -8.27
C VAL A 559 -1.53 11.72 -8.90
N ALA A 560 -0.94 12.67 -8.20
CA ALA A 560 0.31 13.30 -8.61
C ALA A 560 1.28 13.40 -7.43
N GLU A 561 2.57 13.32 -7.72
CA GLU A 561 3.61 13.35 -6.69
C GLU A 561 4.47 14.61 -6.82
N MET A 562 4.72 15.24 -5.68
CA MET A 562 5.77 16.26 -5.58
C MET A 562 7.14 15.59 -5.70
N PRO A 563 8.12 16.26 -6.30
CA PRO A 563 9.47 15.72 -6.38
C PRO A 563 10.06 15.49 -4.98
N ASP A 564 10.87 14.45 -4.87
CA ASP A 564 11.69 14.26 -3.68
C ASP A 564 12.79 15.32 -3.64
N ASN A 565 12.67 16.23 -2.70
CA ASN A 565 13.62 17.30 -2.45
C ASN A 565 14.56 16.99 -1.26
N SER A 566 14.60 15.74 -0.80
CA SER A 566 15.48 15.33 0.30
C SER A 566 16.94 15.64 -0.07
N PHE A 567 17.62 16.34 0.83
CA PHE A 567 19.01 16.75 0.65
C PHE A 567 19.28 17.69 -0.53
N SER A 568 18.26 18.15 -1.23
CA SER A 568 18.37 19.12 -2.33
C SER A 568 18.40 20.56 -1.80
N LYS A 569 18.93 21.50 -2.61
CA LYS A 569 18.79 22.92 -2.32
C LYS A 569 17.30 23.27 -2.22
N MET A 570 16.93 24.16 -1.29
CA MET A 570 15.55 24.59 -1.10
C MET A 570 15.01 25.18 -2.42
N PRO A 571 13.86 24.71 -2.94
CA PRO A 571 13.32 25.21 -4.19
C PRO A 571 12.99 26.70 -4.08
N LYS A 572 13.38 27.47 -5.08
CA LYS A 572 13.11 28.91 -5.15
C LYS A 572 11.86 29.15 -6.00
N PHE A 573 10.87 29.79 -5.40
CA PHE A 573 9.65 30.21 -6.09
C PHE A 573 9.69 31.69 -6.43
N LYS A 574 9.31 32.06 -7.64
CA LYS A 574 9.12 33.47 -8.03
C LYS A 574 7.64 33.81 -7.93
N LYS A 575 7.34 35.03 -7.49
CA LYS A 575 5.97 35.53 -7.48
C LYS A 575 5.46 35.76 -8.91
N ARG A 576 4.22 35.37 -9.18
CA ARG A 576 3.53 35.72 -10.43
C ARG A 576 3.29 37.20 -10.48
N SER A 577 3.35 37.77 -11.68
CA SER A 577 2.93 39.15 -11.93
C SER A 577 1.40 39.25 -11.87
N LYS A 578 0.91 40.49 -11.74
CA LYS A 578 -0.54 40.75 -11.85
C LYS A 578 -1.08 40.42 -13.26
N ASP A 579 -0.23 40.55 -14.28
CA ASP A 579 -0.58 40.20 -15.67
C ASP A 579 -0.75 38.67 -15.83
N ASP A 580 0.14 37.87 -15.22
CA ASP A 580 0.00 36.39 -15.22
C ASP A 580 -1.29 35.97 -14.52
N GLU A 581 -1.61 36.62 -13.39
CA GLU A 581 -2.87 36.33 -12.67
C GLU A 581 -4.11 36.77 -13.47
N ALA A 582 -4.03 37.87 -14.20
CA ALA A 582 -5.11 38.34 -15.09
C ALA A 582 -5.35 37.34 -16.25
N LYS A 583 -4.28 36.78 -16.83
CA LYS A 583 -4.38 35.74 -17.86
C LYS A 583 -5.03 34.45 -17.33
N ILE A 584 -4.78 34.09 -16.06
CA ILE A 584 -5.51 32.97 -15.43
C ILE A 584 -7.00 33.30 -15.33
N GLN A 585 -7.39 34.54 -14.98
CA GLN A 585 -8.79 34.93 -14.93
C GLN A 585 -9.43 35.00 -16.33
N GLU A 586 -8.68 35.37 -17.37
CA GLU A 586 -9.11 35.27 -18.77
C GLU A 586 -9.41 33.82 -19.16
N ALA A 587 -8.52 32.86 -18.77
CA ALA A 587 -8.73 31.43 -18.97
C ALA A 587 -10.01 30.93 -18.27
N VAL A 588 -10.27 31.39 -17.04
CA VAL A 588 -11.51 31.07 -16.30
C VAL A 588 -12.75 31.58 -17.07
N THR A 589 -12.71 32.82 -17.56
CA THR A 589 -13.80 33.41 -18.36
C THR A 589 -14.03 32.62 -19.63
N LYS A 590 -12.97 32.23 -20.30
CA LYS A 590 -13.01 31.42 -21.53
C LYS A 590 -13.65 30.05 -21.28
N LEU A 591 -13.23 29.31 -20.23
CA LEU A 591 -13.83 28.02 -19.89
C LEU A 591 -15.34 28.12 -19.64
N ARG A 592 -15.79 29.17 -18.96
CA ARG A 592 -17.21 29.41 -18.66
C ARG A 592 -18.05 29.81 -19.88
N SER A 593 -17.43 30.24 -20.96
CA SER A 593 -18.15 30.65 -22.17
C SER A 593 -18.63 29.47 -23.03
N TYR A 594 -18.13 28.28 -22.77
CA TYR A 594 -18.55 27.08 -23.49
C TYR A 594 -19.71 26.37 -22.81
N SER A 595 -20.63 25.83 -23.61
CA SER A 595 -21.75 25.03 -23.17
C SER A 595 -22.22 24.07 -24.27
N GLY A 596 -22.86 22.96 -23.85
CA GLY A 596 -23.38 21.94 -24.74
C GLY A 596 -22.31 20.96 -25.28
N LEU A 597 -22.69 20.20 -26.28
CA LEU A 597 -21.85 19.15 -26.87
C LEU A 597 -20.72 19.75 -27.71
N VAL A 598 -19.51 19.38 -27.37
CA VAL A 598 -18.27 19.77 -28.09
C VAL A 598 -17.68 18.54 -28.75
N ASP A 599 -17.39 18.64 -30.06
CA ASP A 599 -16.77 17.56 -30.81
C ASP A 599 -15.24 17.66 -30.81
N THR A 600 -14.59 16.55 -30.43
CA THR A 600 -13.12 16.45 -30.35
C THR A 600 -12.62 15.14 -30.98
N PRO A 601 -12.78 14.95 -32.31
CA PRO A 601 -12.52 13.68 -32.98
C PRO A 601 -11.05 13.24 -32.91
N ARG A 602 -10.10 14.18 -32.93
CA ARG A 602 -8.67 13.85 -32.85
C ARG A 602 -8.29 13.38 -31.45
N LEU A 603 -8.77 14.06 -30.40
CA LEU A 603 -8.56 13.63 -29.01
C LEU A 603 -9.20 12.27 -28.77
N ARG A 604 -10.44 12.08 -29.22
CA ARG A 604 -11.17 10.82 -29.10
C ARG A 604 -10.40 9.67 -29.73
N LYS A 605 -9.95 9.82 -30.97
CA LYS A 605 -9.16 8.82 -31.69
C LYS A 605 -7.82 8.52 -31.00
N ALA A 606 -7.09 9.53 -30.59
CA ALA A 606 -5.80 9.34 -29.92
C ALA A 606 -5.93 8.59 -28.58
N ILE A 607 -6.96 8.88 -27.81
CA ILE A 607 -7.24 8.17 -26.55
C ILE A 607 -7.70 6.73 -26.82
N GLU A 608 -8.49 6.49 -27.86
CA GLU A 608 -8.89 5.14 -28.28
C GLU A 608 -7.67 4.28 -28.63
N GLU A 609 -6.76 4.82 -29.45
CA GLU A 609 -5.49 4.17 -29.80
C GLU A 609 -4.64 3.89 -28.55
N TRP A 610 -4.53 4.85 -27.63
CA TRP A 610 -3.81 4.67 -26.37
C TRP A 610 -4.42 3.58 -25.48
N VAL A 611 -5.75 3.56 -25.34
CA VAL A 611 -6.45 2.53 -24.55
C VAL A 611 -6.19 1.15 -25.12
N GLU A 612 -6.20 1.01 -26.44
CA GLU A 612 -5.94 -0.27 -27.11
C GLU A 612 -4.47 -0.69 -26.96
N GLU A 613 -3.51 0.24 -27.12
CA GLU A 613 -2.10 -0.03 -26.86
C GLU A 613 -1.86 -0.55 -25.44
N LYS A 614 -2.42 0.13 -24.44
CA LYS A 614 -2.30 -0.29 -23.04
C LYS A 614 -3.05 -1.59 -22.72
N ARG A 615 -4.12 -1.90 -23.47
CA ARG A 615 -4.79 -3.21 -23.39
C ARG A 615 -3.86 -4.34 -23.84
N VAL A 616 -3.23 -4.13 -24.98
CA VAL A 616 -2.31 -5.13 -25.56
C VAL A 616 -1.10 -5.32 -24.62
N GLU A 617 -0.56 -4.24 -24.09
CA GLU A 617 0.55 -4.27 -23.12
C GLU A 617 0.16 -5.04 -21.85
N ALA A 618 -0.99 -4.72 -21.24
CA ALA A 618 -1.50 -5.40 -20.06
C ALA A 618 -1.76 -6.90 -20.32
N ALA A 619 -2.32 -7.23 -21.49
CA ALA A 619 -2.60 -8.62 -21.86
C ALA A 619 -1.30 -9.43 -22.06
N LYS A 620 -0.27 -8.86 -22.72
CA LYS A 620 1.04 -9.52 -22.88
C LYS A 620 1.71 -9.82 -21.53
N ASN A 621 1.59 -8.89 -20.59
CA ASN A 621 2.20 -9.00 -19.27
C ASN A 621 1.31 -9.72 -18.24
N ILE A 622 0.05 -10.04 -18.58
CA ILE A 622 -0.98 -10.54 -17.65
C ILE A 622 -1.10 -9.60 -16.44
N ASP A 623 -1.08 -8.30 -16.73
CA ASP A 623 -1.14 -7.25 -15.71
C ASP A 623 -2.58 -6.78 -15.51
N HIS A 624 -3.26 -7.38 -14.54
CA HIS A 624 -4.65 -7.04 -14.20
C HIS A 624 -4.78 -5.66 -13.57
N VAL A 625 -3.73 -5.20 -12.88
CA VAL A 625 -3.71 -3.88 -12.26
C VAL A 625 -3.70 -2.82 -13.35
N MET A 626 -2.81 -2.96 -14.34
CA MET A 626 -2.76 -2.08 -15.50
C MET A 626 -4.07 -2.11 -16.29
N ASP A 627 -4.65 -3.31 -16.56
CA ASP A 627 -5.94 -3.43 -17.27
C ASP A 627 -7.08 -2.72 -16.54
N THR A 628 -7.09 -2.76 -15.22
CA THR A 628 -8.09 -2.09 -14.39
C THR A 628 -7.97 -0.57 -14.47
N TYR A 629 -6.76 -0.04 -14.29
CA TYR A 629 -6.56 1.41 -14.20
C TYR A 629 -6.53 2.13 -15.54
N ARG A 630 -6.04 1.51 -16.65
CA ARG A 630 -5.93 2.14 -17.97
C ARG A 630 -7.25 2.77 -18.45
N LYS A 631 -8.38 2.10 -18.19
CA LYS A 631 -9.71 2.54 -18.66
C LYS A 631 -10.10 3.91 -18.09
N ARG A 632 -9.83 4.15 -16.81
CA ARG A 632 -10.16 5.41 -16.13
C ARG A 632 -9.06 6.45 -16.27
N ALA A 633 -7.80 6.05 -16.35
CA ALA A 633 -6.68 6.94 -16.66
C ALA A 633 -6.87 7.59 -18.04
N ALA A 634 -7.36 6.83 -19.03
CA ALA A 634 -7.73 7.35 -20.34
C ALA A 634 -8.82 8.44 -20.27
N VAL A 635 -9.88 8.22 -19.49
CA VAL A 635 -10.95 9.22 -19.30
C VAL A 635 -10.39 10.50 -18.66
N ILE A 636 -9.52 10.38 -17.66
CA ILE A 636 -8.89 11.53 -17.00
C ILE A 636 -8.00 12.30 -18.00
N GLY A 637 -7.18 11.59 -18.78
CA GLY A 637 -6.36 12.18 -19.82
C GLY A 637 -7.19 12.86 -20.91
N PHE A 638 -8.26 12.23 -21.38
CA PHE A 638 -9.20 12.81 -22.33
C PHE A 638 -9.81 14.11 -21.81
N ARG A 639 -10.34 14.12 -20.58
CA ARG A 639 -10.91 15.33 -19.95
C ARG A 639 -9.89 16.44 -19.82
N ALA A 640 -8.63 16.13 -19.49
CA ALA A 640 -7.55 17.12 -19.47
C ALA A 640 -7.24 17.68 -20.87
N GLY A 641 -7.24 16.83 -21.90
CA GLY A 641 -7.08 17.27 -23.30
C GLY A 641 -8.23 18.16 -23.77
N VAL A 642 -9.47 17.87 -23.36
CA VAL A 642 -10.63 18.72 -23.66
C VAL A 642 -10.51 20.08 -22.96
N ILE A 643 -10.08 20.14 -21.70
CA ILE A 643 -9.79 21.43 -21.02
C ILE A 643 -8.76 22.23 -21.79
N PHE A 644 -7.69 21.57 -22.27
CA PHE A 644 -6.68 22.21 -23.11
C PHE A 644 -7.28 22.75 -24.42
N TYR A 645 -8.10 21.95 -25.10
CA TYR A 645 -8.83 22.36 -26.29
C TYR A 645 -9.71 23.60 -26.03
N LEU A 646 -10.51 23.62 -24.98
CA LEU A 646 -11.34 24.77 -24.63
C LEU A 646 -10.54 26.04 -24.39
N LEU A 647 -9.35 25.92 -23.80
CA LEU A 647 -8.45 27.05 -23.57
C LEU A 647 -7.76 27.55 -24.85
N THR A 648 -7.57 26.70 -25.86
CA THR A 648 -6.99 27.11 -27.14
C THR A 648 -8.03 27.46 -28.17
N GLY A 649 -9.19 26.81 -28.14
CA GLY A 649 -10.21 26.82 -29.19
C GLY A 649 -9.83 26.00 -30.42
N LYS A 650 -8.77 25.16 -30.33
CA LYS A 650 -8.26 24.35 -31.44
C LYS A 650 -7.88 22.96 -30.93
N GLU A 651 -8.27 21.92 -31.66
CA GLU A 651 -7.84 20.54 -31.44
C GLU A 651 -6.43 20.36 -32.08
N SER A 652 -5.44 20.85 -31.35
CA SER A 652 -4.03 20.83 -31.81
C SER A 652 -3.33 19.53 -31.43
N LYS A 653 -2.17 19.29 -32.05
CA LYS A 653 -1.25 18.22 -31.62
C LYS A 653 -0.88 18.38 -30.15
N ASP A 654 -0.61 19.61 -29.70
CA ASP A 654 -0.25 19.86 -28.30
C ASP A 654 -1.37 19.48 -27.31
N ALA A 655 -2.65 19.61 -27.70
CA ALA A 655 -3.79 19.15 -26.90
C ALA A 655 -3.81 17.61 -26.79
N VAL A 656 -3.52 16.91 -27.88
CA VAL A 656 -3.41 15.44 -27.91
C VAL A 656 -2.22 14.99 -27.07
N ASP A 657 -1.03 15.58 -27.29
CA ASP A 657 0.18 15.24 -26.53
C ASP A 657 -0.04 15.45 -25.01
N PHE A 658 -0.75 16.52 -24.65
CA PHE A 658 -1.11 16.78 -23.25
C PHE A 658 -2.09 15.75 -22.68
N ALA A 659 -3.10 15.36 -23.43
CA ALA A 659 -4.05 14.33 -23.03
C ALA A 659 -3.35 12.99 -22.75
N LEU A 660 -2.48 12.56 -23.66
CA LEU A 660 -1.69 11.34 -23.54
C LEU A 660 -0.69 11.41 -22.37
N LEU A 661 -0.02 12.56 -22.20
CA LEU A 661 0.87 12.79 -21.06
C LEU A 661 0.14 12.61 -19.73
N ILE A 662 -1.07 13.17 -19.57
CA ILE A 662 -1.85 13.06 -18.35
C ILE A 662 -2.38 11.62 -18.18
N ALA A 663 -2.78 10.94 -19.26
CA ALA A 663 -3.22 9.55 -19.21
C ALA A 663 -2.10 8.60 -18.75
N ASP A 664 -0.91 8.69 -19.35
CA ASP A 664 0.26 7.89 -18.98
C ASP A 664 0.70 8.16 -17.53
N TYR A 665 0.77 9.45 -17.15
CA TYR A 665 1.13 9.83 -15.80
C TYR A 665 0.11 9.34 -14.76
N CYS A 666 -1.17 9.51 -15.03
CA CYS A 666 -2.25 9.03 -14.17
C CYS A 666 -2.17 7.51 -13.97
N LEU A 667 -2.00 6.76 -15.05
CA LEU A 667 -1.88 5.30 -15.02
C LEU A 667 -0.67 4.88 -14.16
N GLU A 668 0.50 5.45 -14.40
CA GLU A 668 1.71 5.11 -13.65
C GLU A 668 1.57 5.43 -12.16
N GLN A 669 1.01 6.59 -11.82
CA GLN A 669 0.81 6.98 -10.44
C GLN A 669 -0.27 6.15 -9.72
N GLN A 670 -1.33 5.75 -10.41
CA GLN A 670 -2.34 4.85 -9.85
C GLN A 670 -1.77 3.46 -9.58
N ILE A 671 -1.01 2.90 -10.51
CA ILE A 671 -0.33 1.61 -10.34
C ILE A 671 0.66 1.68 -9.18
N LYS A 672 1.48 2.72 -9.12
CA LYS A 672 2.46 2.94 -8.05
C LYS A 672 1.80 3.05 -6.67
N THR A 673 0.69 3.78 -6.58
CA THR A 673 0.06 4.12 -5.30
C THR A 673 -0.84 3.00 -4.78
N PHE A 674 -1.57 2.33 -5.67
CA PHE A 674 -2.64 1.40 -5.30
C PHE A 674 -2.42 -0.02 -5.82
N GLY A 675 -1.48 -0.21 -6.76
CA GLY A 675 -1.32 -1.46 -7.52
C GLY A 675 -1.04 -2.67 -6.64
N GLU A 676 -0.19 -2.54 -5.63
CA GLU A 676 0.11 -3.62 -4.69
C GLU A 676 -1.13 -4.08 -3.92
N THR A 677 -1.93 -3.13 -3.42
CA THR A 677 -3.16 -3.46 -2.68
C THR A 677 -4.19 -4.12 -3.58
N LEU A 678 -4.38 -3.62 -4.80
CA LEU A 678 -5.30 -4.22 -5.77
C LEU A 678 -4.82 -5.61 -6.21
N LEU A 679 -3.53 -5.80 -6.40
CA LEU A 679 -2.96 -7.10 -6.76
C LEU A 679 -3.20 -8.15 -5.66
N ASN A 680 -3.01 -7.79 -4.40
CA ASN A 680 -3.26 -8.67 -3.27
C ASN A 680 -4.73 -9.08 -3.18
N GLN A 681 -5.65 -8.16 -3.43
CA GLN A 681 -7.08 -8.45 -3.50
C GLN A 681 -7.46 -9.37 -4.69
N CYS A 682 -6.83 -9.16 -5.86
CA CYS A 682 -7.04 -10.05 -7.02
C CYS A 682 -6.53 -11.48 -6.76
N VAL A 683 -5.55 -11.66 -5.87
CA VAL A 683 -5.08 -12.99 -5.45
C VAL A 683 -6.09 -13.66 -4.52
N ASP A 684 -6.76 -12.89 -3.67
CA ASP A 684 -7.78 -13.39 -2.74
C ASP A 684 -9.11 -13.70 -3.45
N CYS A 685 -9.42 -13.01 -4.56
CA CYS A 685 -10.62 -13.24 -5.37
C CYS A 685 -10.41 -14.34 -6.43
N GLN A 686 -10.13 -15.56 -6.02
CA GLN A 686 -9.82 -16.69 -6.95
C GLN A 686 -10.95 -17.05 -7.93
N HIS A 687 -12.19 -16.69 -7.65
CA HIS A 687 -13.33 -16.96 -8.55
C HIS A 687 -13.31 -16.16 -9.86
N GLU A 688 -12.70 -14.99 -9.91
CA GLU A 688 -12.58 -14.18 -11.13
C GLU A 688 -11.46 -14.65 -12.07
N TYR A 689 -10.40 -15.26 -11.55
CA TYR A 689 -9.30 -15.80 -12.35
C TYR A 689 -9.75 -16.84 -13.40
N LYS A 690 -10.76 -17.63 -13.12
CA LYS A 690 -11.31 -18.59 -14.09
C LYS A 690 -11.94 -17.91 -15.32
N ARG A 691 -12.47 -16.71 -15.18
CA ARG A 691 -13.07 -15.94 -16.30
C ARG A 691 -12.02 -15.18 -17.11
N LEU A 692 -11.04 -14.59 -16.46
CA LEU A 692 -9.98 -13.80 -17.10
C LEU A 692 -9.03 -14.68 -17.92
N GLY A 693 -8.78 -15.90 -17.49
CA GLY A 693 -7.89 -16.80 -18.19
C GLY A 693 -8.40 -17.27 -19.55
N LYS A 694 -9.67 -17.54 -19.72
CA LYS A 694 -10.23 -18.00 -21.03
C LYS A 694 -10.07 -16.98 -22.15
N ASN A 695 -9.98 -15.69 -21.82
CA ASN A 695 -9.80 -14.58 -22.77
C ASN A 695 -8.39 -13.99 -22.73
N ASN A 696 -7.40 -14.68 -22.16
CA ASN A 696 -6.06 -14.19 -22.05
C ASN A 696 -5.34 -14.31 -23.39
N SER A 697 -5.01 -13.18 -23.99
CA SER A 697 -4.36 -13.13 -25.31
C SER A 697 -2.99 -13.84 -25.34
N VAL A 698 -2.27 -13.89 -24.23
CA VAL A 698 -1.01 -14.65 -24.11
C VAL A 698 -1.27 -16.15 -24.20
N PHE A 699 -2.30 -16.64 -23.53
CA PHE A 699 -2.67 -18.05 -23.61
C PHE A 699 -3.12 -18.43 -25.02
N GLU A 700 -3.87 -17.57 -25.69
CA GLU A 700 -4.35 -17.81 -27.07
C GLU A 700 -3.21 -17.81 -28.09
N GLN A 701 -2.21 -16.94 -27.93
CA GLN A 701 -1.05 -16.84 -28.83
C GLN A 701 -0.03 -17.98 -28.67
N LEU A 702 -0.06 -18.70 -27.54
CA LEU A 702 0.80 -19.86 -27.36
C LEU A 702 0.39 -21.00 -28.34
N PRO A 703 1.34 -21.78 -28.86
CA PRO A 703 1.03 -22.96 -29.66
C PRO A 703 0.27 -24.02 -28.84
N PRO A 704 -0.37 -24.99 -29.46
CA PRO A 704 -1.13 -26.06 -28.77
C PRO A 704 -0.29 -26.83 -27.75
N THR A 705 1.02 -26.93 -27.97
CA THR A 705 2.01 -27.42 -27.01
C THR A 705 3.14 -26.41 -26.90
N PHE A 706 3.49 -26.03 -25.69
CA PHE A 706 4.45 -24.96 -25.43
C PHE A 706 5.38 -25.29 -24.27
N THR A 707 6.48 -24.55 -24.18
CA THR A 707 7.48 -24.60 -23.11
C THR A 707 7.40 -23.32 -22.25
N ILE A 708 8.20 -23.27 -21.18
CA ILE A 708 8.37 -22.06 -20.38
C ILE A 708 9.03 -20.94 -21.21
N GLU A 709 9.92 -21.30 -22.12
CA GLU A 709 10.62 -20.38 -23.02
C GLU A 709 9.64 -19.74 -24.01
N ASP A 710 8.68 -20.49 -24.58
CA ASP A 710 7.65 -19.94 -25.46
C ASP A 710 6.77 -18.92 -24.72
N LEU A 711 6.38 -19.24 -23.50
CA LEU A 711 5.60 -18.32 -22.66
C LEU A 711 6.42 -17.08 -22.29
N LYS A 712 7.73 -17.23 -22.02
CA LYS A 712 8.63 -16.14 -21.74
C LYS A 712 8.81 -15.21 -22.93
N ALA A 713 8.96 -15.78 -24.14
CA ALA A 713 9.10 -15.02 -25.38
C ALA A 713 7.88 -14.14 -25.69
N LEU A 714 6.67 -14.64 -25.42
CA LEU A 714 5.42 -13.87 -25.60
C LEU A 714 5.22 -12.77 -24.57
N ARG A 715 5.89 -12.87 -23.39
CA ARG A 715 5.72 -11.91 -22.29
C ARG A 715 6.77 -10.81 -22.22
N GLN A 716 7.72 -10.74 -23.12
CA GLN A 716 8.91 -9.90 -23.07
C GLN A 716 9.90 -10.19 -21.93
N ASP A 717 11.18 -9.82 -22.11
CA ASP A 717 12.33 -10.28 -21.32
C ASP A 717 12.38 -9.87 -19.82
N ASN A 718 11.47 -9.06 -19.34
CA ASN A 718 11.51 -8.54 -17.95
C ASN A 718 10.76 -9.43 -16.92
N CYS A 719 10.21 -10.58 -17.32
CA CYS A 719 9.48 -11.43 -16.40
C CYS A 719 10.40 -12.51 -15.79
N SER A 720 10.43 -12.59 -14.46
CA SER A 720 11.24 -13.60 -13.77
C SER A 720 10.75 -15.02 -14.08
N ILE A 721 11.67 -15.98 -14.16
CA ILE A 721 11.33 -17.40 -14.40
C ILE A 721 10.36 -17.93 -13.33
N SER A 722 10.46 -17.45 -12.09
CA SER A 722 9.54 -17.81 -11.01
C SER A 722 8.11 -17.34 -11.29
N ALA A 723 7.94 -16.12 -11.78
CA ALA A 723 6.60 -15.62 -12.17
C ALA A 723 6.00 -16.43 -13.33
N ILE A 724 6.80 -16.81 -14.32
CA ILE A 724 6.35 -17.66 -15.44
C ILE A 724 5.96 -19.05 -14.95
N ARG A 725 6.74 -19.65 -14.05
CA ARG A 725 6.40 -20.94 -13.43
C ARG A 725 5.09 -20.88 -12.65
N MET A 726 4.81 -19.76 -11.97
CA MET A 726 3.56 -19.55 -11.27
C MET A 726 2.35 -19.48 -12.22
N ILE A 727 2.50 -18.89 -13.41
CA ILE A 727 1.44 -18.87 -14.42
C ILE A 727 1.15 -20.29 -14.90
N VAL A 728 2.18 -21.04 -15.26
CA VAL A 728 2.04 -22.44 -15.70
C VAL A 728 1.41 -23.30 -14.59
N TYR A 729 1.80 -23.08 -13.34
CA TYR A 729 1.21 -23.76 -12.18
C TYR A 729 -0.29 -23.44 -12.07
N ARG A 730 -0.69 -22.16 -12.19
CA ARG A 730 -2.09 -21.75 -12.13
C ARG A 730 -2.91 -22.36 -13.27
N TRP A 731 -2.44 -22.25 -14.51
CA TRP A 731 -3.12 -22.84 -15.67
C TRP A 731 -3.27 -24.37 -15.56
N LYS A 732 -2.28 -25.04 -14.97
CA LYS A 732 -2.39 -26.47 -14.67
C LYS A 732 -3.45 -26.74 -13.60
N ARG A 733 -3.44 -26.00 -12.50
CA ARG A 733 -4.42 -26.11 -11.41
C ARG A 733 -5.84 -25.88 -11.93
N ASP A 734 -6.02 -24.87 -12.77
CA ASP A 734 -7.31 -24.47 -13.31
C ASP A 734 -7.76 -25.34 -14.50
N GLY A 735 -7.01 -26.40 -14.84
CA GLY A 735 -7.37 -27.41 -15.82
C GLY A 735 -7.30 -26.94 -17.27
N TRP A 736 -6.50 -25.90 -17.58
CA TRP A 736 -6.37 -25.39 -18.96
C TRP A 736 -5.19 -25.98 -19.71
N ILE A 737 -4.22 -26.49 -18.99
CA ILE A 737 -3.06 -27.16 -19.55
C ILE A 737 -2.81 -28.49 -18.87
N THR A 738 -2.26 -29.44 -19.61
CA THR A 738 -1.75 -30.70 -19.10
C THR A 738 -0.26 -30.83 -19.39
N LYS A 739 0.45 -31.59 -18.58
CA LYS A 739 1.86 -31.87 -18.81
C LYS A 739 1.98 -32.97 -19.85
N VAL A 740 2.55 -32.66 -21.01
CA VAL A 740 2.73 -33.62 -22.14
C VAL A 740 4.18 -34.07 -22.29
N GLY A 741 5.13 -33.54 -21.50
CA GLY A 741 6.54 -33.96 -21.52
C GLY A 741 7.37 -33.33 -20.42
N LYS A 742 8.67 -33.65 -20.37
CA LYS A 742 9.63 -33.04 -19.45
C LYS A 742 9.81 -31.56 -19.86
N LEU A 743 9.21 -30.62 -19.11
CA LEU A 743 9.17 -29.16 -19.38
C LEU A 743 8.27 -28.73 -20.56
N LYS A 744 7.32 -29.57 -21.00
CA LYS A 744 6.41 -29.26 -22.09
C LYS A 744 4.95 -29.42 -21.65
N TRP A 745 4.11 -28.46 -22.04
CA TRP A 745 2.71 -28.33 -21.63
C TRP A 745 1.80 -28.32 -22.86
N GLY A 746 0.66 -28.95 -22.79
CA GLY A 746 -0.36 -28.94 -23.84
C GLY A 746 -1.61 -28.20 -23.39
N LYS A 747 -2.19 -27.40 -24.26
CA LYS A 747 -3.51 -26.76 -24.02
C LYS A 747 -4.58 -27.85 -24.00
N ILE A 748 -5.50 -27.78 -23.04
CA ILE A 748 -6.68 -28.61 -23.00
C ILE A 748 -7.76 -27.88 -23.81
N THR A 749 -7.97 -28.30 -25.05
CA THR A 749 -9.09 -27.85 -25.87
C THR A 749 -10.33 -28.64 -25.46
N ASN A 750 -11.22 -28.03 -24.68
CA ASN A 750 -12.56 -28.57 -24.52
C ASN A 750 -13.30 -28.40 -25.86
N ASN A 751 -13.36 -29.46 -26.64
CA ASN A 751 -14.36 -29.59 -27.68
C ASN A 751 -15.73 -29.64 -27.00
N LYS A 752 -16.41 -28.49 -26.90
CA LYS A 752 -17.87 -28.35 -26.88
C LYS A 752 -18.23 -27.03 -27.51
#